data_098dbbc3a05e05b9383a804fa9f259c9
#
_entry.id   098dbbc3a05e05b9383a804fa9f259c9
#
_cell.length_a   1.000
_cell.length_b   1.000
_cell.length_c   1.000
_cell.angle_alpha   90.00
_cell.angle_beta   90.00
_cell.angle_gamma   90.00
#
_symmetry.space_group_name_H-M   'P 1'
#
loop_
_entity.id
_entity.type
_entity.pdbx_description
1 polymer ?
#
loop_
_entity_poly.entity_id
_entity_poly.type
_entity_poly.pdbx_seq_one_letter_code
_entity_poly.pdbx_strand_id
1 'polypeptide(L)'
;MPTPKLRLPALLIALAFALVTVGTWAWLNRPETEPEWPQVVWGFALSPYQPNQNAIKEDYPTREEIAHDLDLLKGKTKAVRTYTVSSTIGLVPELAAERGLNVTLGVWIDSRADRAERELDKAIEIARTHRNVVRVIVGNESVLRGDLPFDQFVKLLDRARKEIEQPISTAEPWHVWISHPELADHVDYIAVHLLPYWEGIEVESAVDFTIQKYHEIQARFPNKTVVIGEVGWPSNGRTREKAVASEAAEALFLRRFLAWADREKVPYYIMEAFDQPWKSQDEGSVGAYWGVYDANRQPKFEFTKPIVKVPQWQMLAAVSVVLAAAMLFWFYTHSGTLKNRGRSFLAIIIYATSALTTWIIYDYSQQYLTAASVIVGVLLFIGMLGVIAVLLAEAHEWAEAHWVRLRRRLLVGPAHQGSDGAYRPFVSIQVPAYNEPPEMLVETLDALAALDYPDFEVLVIDNNTKDEAVWRPVEAHCAKLGPRFRFFHVSPLAGFKAGALNFALRNTDPKAEIVAVIDSDYCVAPNWLKDLAPVFSAPQIAIVQAPQDYRDDGQNAFKAMCHAEYRGFFHIGMVTRNERNAIIQHGTMTMVRHQVLKDLGGWAEWCITEDAELGLRVFEHGYEATYIPHSYGKGLMPDTFIDFKKQRFRWAYGAMQILRAHAAELFGRRPMQLTSGQRYHFLAGWLPWLADGLNIIFNQFALFWSLLMIYFPRKIDAPLAMFSVLPLLLFVFKLAKLMHLYRVRVGAGVRQTLAASIAGLGLAHTIGYAVLKGLLTNNEPFFRTPKQANAQSLWGALQACREEALMTFALLLSAWAVTVNLSDGSLDRMRMDSPDLRAWVLVMVVQSISYASAVAASIISALQLPASLVGLGYAQLTTDEEYATIVSEPPAPATAARADG
;
A
#
# COMPACT_ATOMS: atom_id res chain seq x y z
N MET A 1 -33.46 -12.52 -10.49
CA MET A 1 -32.91 -11.73 -9.37
C MET A 1 -33.75 -10.47 -9.21
N PRO A 2 -34.28 -10.13 -8.03
CA PRO A 2 -34.98 -8.86 -7.86
C PRO A 2 -33.99 -7.72 -8.10
N THR A 3 -34.40 -6.74 -8.90
CA THR A 3 -33.62 -5.52 -9.18
C THR A 3 -33.12 -4.91 -7.87
N PRO A 4 -31.85 -4.58 -7.75
CA PRO A 4 -31.29 -4.01 -6.53
C PRO A 4 -31.95 -2.63 -6.28
N LYS A 5 -32.89 -2.58 -5.33
CA LYS A 5 -33.50 -1.31 -4.91
C LYS A 5 -32.54 -0.59 -3.97
N LEU A 6 -31.88 0.46 -4.45
CA LEU A 6 -31.18 1.39 -3.59
C LEU A 6 -32.19 1.99 -2.59
N ARG A 7 -31.94 1.82 -1.29
CA ARG A 7 -32.78 2.38 -0.24
C ARG A 7 -32.48 3.87 -0.08
N LEU A 8 -33.52 4.70 0.07
CA LEU A 8 -33.37 6.15 0.27
C LEU A 8 -32.27 6.56 1.27
N PRO A 9 -32.13 5.92 2.45
CA PRO A 9 -31.02 6.26 3.37
C PRO A 9 -29.60 6.04 2.79
N ALA A 10 -29.41 5.05 1.91
CA ALA A 10 -28.12 4.81 1.27
C ALA A 10 -27.76 5.92 0.28
N LEU A 11 -28.79 6.39 -0.46
CA LEU A 11 -28.64 7.51 -1.40
C LEU A 11 -28.34 8.82 -0.66
N LEU A 12 -29.04 9.09 0.45
CA LEU A 12 -28.80 10.28 1.29
C LEU A 12 -27.41 10.28 1.89
N ILE A 13 -26.89 9.12 2.35
CA ILE A 13 -25.52 9.00 2.83
C ILE A 13 -24.52 9.28 1.70
N ALA A 14 -24.69 8.68 0.53
CA ALA A 14 -23.82 8.92 -0.61
C ALA A 14 -23.79 10.41 -1.01
N LEU A 15 -24.97 11.03 -1.06
CA LEU A 15 -25.08 12.46 -1.37
C LEU A 15 -24.42 13.35 -0.30
N ALA A 16 -24.61 13.03 0.98
CA ALA A 16 -23.99 13.79 2.07
C ALA A 16 -22.46 13.78 1.98
N PHE A 17 -21.86 12.61 1.73
CA PHE A 17 -20.40 12.51 1.57
C PHE A 17 -19.92 13.09 0.24
N ALA A 18 -20.71 13.06 -0.83
CA ALA A 18 -20.42 13.81 -2.05
C ALA A 18 -20.32 15.32 -1.78
N LEU A 19 -21.28 15.86 -1.05
CA LEU A 19 -21.27 17.29 -0.65
C LEU A 19 -20.06 17.61 0.24
N VAL A 20 -19.73 16.75 1.20
CA VAL A 20 -18.52 16.91 2.05
C VAL A 20 -17.26 16.90 1.18
N THR A 21 -17.14 15.97 0.22
CA THR A 21 -16.00 15.90 -0.69
C THR A 21 -15.86 17.15 -1.54
N VAL A 22 -16.94 17.59 -2.18
CA VAL A 22 -16.94 18.84 -2.98
C VAL A 22 -16.64 20.03 -2.08
N GLY A 23 -17.22 20.10 -0.88
CA GLY A 23 -16.96 21.15 0.10
C GLY A 23 -15.50 21.18 0.55
N THR A 24 -14.86 20.02 0.73
CA THR A 24 -13.44 19.92 1.07
C THR A 24 -12.56 20.42 -0.08
N TRP A 25 -12.84 20.01 -1.33
CA TRP A 25 -12.15 20.54 -2.51
C TRP A 25 -12.30 22.06 -2.61
N ALA A 26 -13.51 22.60 -2.43
CA ALA A 26 -13.77 24.04 -2.47
C ALA A 26 -13.06 24.78 -1.34
N TRP A 27 -13.02 24.20 -0.14
CA TRP A 27 -12.36 24.82 1.02
C TRP A 27 -10.85 24.87 0.87
N LEU A 28 -10.22 23.79 0.34
CA LEU A 28 -8.78 23.73 0.09
C LEU A 28 -8.34 24.64 -1.06
N ASN A 29 -9.26 24.98 -1.97
CA ASN A 29 -9.01 25.78 -3.17
C ASN A 29 -9.73 27.15 -3.12
N ARG A 30 -9.82 27.74 -1.92
CA ARG A 30 -10.35 29.10 -1.76
C ARG A 30 -9.49 30.10 -2.52
N PRO A 31 -10.09 30.98 -3.33
CA PRO A 31 -9.35 32.02 -3.99
C PRO A 31 -8.67 32.98 -2.99
N GLU A 32 -7.37 33.22 -3.17
CA GLU A 32 -6.57 34.14 -2.36
C GLU A 32 -6.26 35.37 -3.19
N THR A 33 -6.60 36.57 -2.69
CA THR A 33 -6.36 37.84 -3.38
C THR A 33 -4.97 38.36 -3.04
N GLU A 34 -4.12 38.47 -4.05
CA GLU A 34 -2.74 38.93 -3.93
C GLU A 34 -2.52 40.17 -4.83
N PRO A 35 -1.44 40.95 -4.64
CA PRO A 35 -1.10 42.08 -5.52
C PRO A 35 -1.11 41.66 -6.99
N GLU A 36 -1.52 42.56 -7.89
CA GLU A 36 -1.49 42.26 -9.31
C GLU A 36 -0.05 42.23 -9.85
N TRP A 37 0.18 41.43 -10.87
CA TRP A 37 1.44 41.39 -11.61
C TRP A 37 1.66 42.72 -12.33
N PRO A 38 2.85 43.36 -12.23
CA PRO A 38 3.11 44.60 -12.91
C PRO A 38 3.12 44.39 -14.44
N GLN A 39 2.67 45.44 -15.19
CA GLN A 39 2.64 45.36 -16.66
C GLN A 39 4.01 45.08 -17.27
N VAL A 40 5.08 45.65 -16.66
CA VAL A 40 6.46 45.46 -17.13
C VAL A 40 7.33 45.18 -15.92
N VAL A 41 7.91 43.98 -15.87
CA VAL A 41 8.87 43.59 -14.82
C VAL A 41 10.28 44.12 -15.15
N TRP A 42 11.19 44.16 -14.15
CA TRP A 42 12.55 44.58 -14.34
C TRP A 42 13.32 43.68 -15.30
N GLY A 43 13.37 42.37 -15.04
CA GLY A 43 14.07 41.41 -15.88
C GLY A 43 13.69 39.96 -15.65
N PHE A 44 13.93 39.12 -16.66
CA PHE A 44 13.89 37.68 -16.58
C PHE A 44 15.27 37.10 -16.81
N ALA A 45 15.65 36.05 -16.03
CA ALA A 45 16.68 35.13 -16.46
C ALA A 45 16.13 34.32 -17.66
N LEU A 46 16.95 34.22 -18.71
CA LEU A 46 16.56 33.62 -20.00
C LEU A 46 17.47 32.44 -20.35
N SER A 47 16.90 31.27 -20.36
CA SER A 47 17.46 30.05 -20.96
C SER A 47 16.52 29.63 -22.09
N PRO A 48 16.81 29.97 -23.37
CA PRO A 48 15.86 29.81 -24.47
C PRO A 48 15.83 28.40 -25.08
N TYR A 49 16.18 27.38 -24.28
CA TYR A 49 16.12 25.98 -24.72
C TYR A 49 14.67 25.53 -24.85
N GLN A 50 14.40 24.77 -25.93
CA GLN A 50 13.09 24.18 -26.17
C GLN A 50 12.88 22.91 -25.34
N PRO A 51 11.65 22.37 -25.20
CA PRO A 51 11.35 21.23 -24.31
C PRO A 51 12.18 19.97 -24.60
N ASN A 52 12.60 19.76 -25.83
CA ASN A 52 13.40 18.62 -26.30
C ASN A 52 14.90 18.89 -26.37
N GLN A 53 15.36 20.10 -26.08
CA GLN A 53 16.76 20.51 -26.10
C GLN A 53 17.42 20.38 -24.76
N ASN A 54 18.75 20.26 -24.71
CA ASN A 54 19.50 20.01 -23.49
C ASN A 54 20.86 20.72 -23.53
N ALA A 55 21.05 21.70 -22.66
CA ALA A 55 22.30 22.47 -22.55
C ALA A 55 23.52 21.59 -22.24
N ILE A 56 23.35 20.54 -21.42
CA ILE A 56 24.44 19.62 -21.04
C ILE A 56 24.94 18.82 -22.25
N LYS A 57 24.04 18.54 -23.21
CA LYS A 57 24.36 17.82 -24.43
C LYS A 57 24.77 18.75 -25.57
N GLU A 58 24.90 20.06 -25.31
CA GLU A 58 25.22 21.09 -26.27
C GLU A 58 24.21 21.17 -27.45
N ASP A 59 22.92 20.85 -27.15
CA ASP A 59 21.83 20.96 -28.09
C ASP A 59 21.18 22.33 -27.94
N TYR A 60 21.63 23.29 -28.80
CA TYR A 60 21.30 24.70 -28.68
C TYR A 60 20.08 25.10 -29.49
N PRO A 61 19.27 26.11 -29.03
CA PRO A 61 18.15 26.62 -29.76
C PRO A 61 18.59 27.34 -31.06
N THR A 62 17.72 27.33 -32.08
CA THR A 62 17.92 28.08 -33.31
C THR A 62 17.73 29.57 -33.11
N ARG A 63 18.17 30.37 -34.09
CA ARG A 63 17.94 31.82 -34.10
C ARG A 63 16.45 32.20 -34.05
N GLU A 64 15.62 31.43 -34.76
CA GLU A 64 14.17 31.61 -34.83
C GLU A 64 13.48 31.30 -33.50
N GLU A 65 13.90 30.26 -32.81
CA GLU A 65 13.39 29.90 -31.49
C GLU A 65 13.73 30.94 -30.43
N ILE A 66 14.97 31.44 -30.42
CA ILE A 66 15.38 32.58 -29.55
C ILE A 66 14.56 33.83 -29.85
N ALA A 67 14.39 34.14 -31.13
CA ALA A 67 13.60 35.30 -31.56
C ALA A 67 12.14 35.21 -31.10
N HIS A 68 11.54 34.04 -31.23
CA HIS A 68 10.19 33.74 -30.73
C HIS A 68 10.06 33.95 -29.23
N ASP A 69 11.00 33.42 -28.45
CA ASP A 69 11.01 33.55 -26.99
C ASP A 69 11.13 35.03 -26.56
N LEU A 70 11.98 35.81 -27.26
CA LEU A 70 12.12 37.26 -27.02
C LEU A 70 10.86 38.03 -27.44
N ASP A 71 10.15 37.64 -28.51
CA ASP A 71 8.87 38.22 -28.90
C ASP A 71 7.78 38.06 -27.84
N LEU A 72 7.75 36.92 -27.14
CA LEU A 72 6.84 36.69 -26.02
C LEU A 72 7.13 37.59 -24.82
N LEU A 73 8.38 37.98 -24.61
CA LEU A 73 8.82 38.85 -23.49
C LEU A 73 8.75 40.33 -23.83
N LYS A 74 8.67 40.70 -25.11
CA LYS A 74 8.59 42.08 -25.57
C LYS A 74 7.42 42.85 -24.97
N GLY A 75 7.71 44.00 -24.37
CA GLY A 75 6.72 44.81 -23.68
C GLY A 75 6.28 44.28 -22.29
N LYS A 76 6.76 43.12 -21.86
CA LYS A 76 6.49 42.55 -20.53
C LYS A 76 7.68 42.71 -19.58
N THR A 77 8.89 42.91 -20.09
CA THR A 77 10.11 43.13 -19.31
C THR A 77 10.99 44.23 -19.90
N LYS A 78 11.83 44.84 -19.07
CA LYS A 78 12.83 45.82 -19.51
C LYS A 78 14.12 45.17 -19.99
N ALA A 79 14.47 43.99 -19.41
CA ALA A 79 15.73 43.31 -19.67
C ALA A 79 15.63 41.80 -19.61
N VAL A 80 16.59 41.13 -20.22
CA VAL A 80 16.83 39.68 -20.03
C VAL A 80 18.25 39.45 -19.54
N ARG A 81 18.45 38.42 -18.72
CA ARG A 81 19.76 37.97 -18.25
C ARG A 81 20.05 36.60 -18.87
N THR A 82 21.20 36.48 -19.57
CA THR A 82 21.70 35.17 -20.07
C THR A 82 22.68 34.57 -19.09
N TYR A 83 23.02 33.30 -19.28
CA TYR A 83 23.98 32.54 -18.45
C TYR A 83 25.30 32.26 -19.19
N THR A 84 25.25 32.22 -20.51
CA THR A 84 26.39 31.83 -21.38
C THR A 84 26.31 32.65 -22.70
N VAL A 85 27.41 32.73 -23.40
CA VAL A 85 27.50 33.25 -24.78
C VAL A 85 27.83 32.15 -25.79
N SER A 86 27.78 30.88 -25.36
CA SER A 86 28.08 29.72 -26.21
C SER A 86 27.12 29.62 -27.38
N SER A 87 27.63 29.25 -28.56
CA SER A 87 26.85 28.94 -29.76
C SER A 87 25.83 30.03 -30.11
N THR A 88 24.60 29.68 -30.39
CA THR A 88 23.48 30.56 -30.76
C THR A 88 22.97 31.46 -29.62
N ILE A 89 23.27 31.11 -28.35
CA ILE A 89 22.90 31.98 -27.22
C ILE A 89 23.58 33.34 -27.32
N GLY A 90 24.79 33.40 -27.89
CA GLY A 90 25.49 34.66 -28.18
C GLY A 90 24.75 35.60 -29.11
N LEU A 91 23.67 35.17 -29.80
CA LEU A 91 22.79 36.00 -30.63
C LEU A 91 21.72 36.79 -29.83
N VAL A 92 21.53 36.41 -28.55
CA VAL A 92 20.50 37.04 -27.70
C VAL A 92 20.64 38.59 -27.68
N PRO A 93 21.80 39.20 -27.50
CA PRO A 93 21.94 40.69 -27.53
C PRO A 93 21.47 41.32 -28.81
N GLU A 94 21.83 40.75 -29.97
CA GLU A 94 21.38 41.25 -31.29
C GLU A 94 19.86 41.19 -31.41
N LEU A 95 19.28 39.99 -31.15
CA LEU A 95 17.83 39.77 -31.27
C LEU A 95 17.01 40.56 -30.23
N ALA A 96 17.57 40.77 -29.04
CA ALA A 96 16.96 41.61 -27.99
C ALA A 96 16.96 43.08 -28.36
N ALA A 97 18.02 43.60 -29.03
CA ALA A 97 18.11 44.99 -29.52
C ALA A 97 16.98 45.31 -30.51
N GLU A 98 16.69 44.39 -31.43
CA GLU A 98 15.56 44.52 -32.39
C GLU A 98 14.20 44.67 -31.69
N ARG A 99 14.08 44.22 -30.46
CA ARG A 99 12.86 44.23 -29.65
C ARG A 99 12.84 45.28 -28.55
N GLY A 100 13.90 46.13 -28.50
CA GLY A 100 14.05 47.19 -27.50
C GLY A 100 14.30 46.64 -26.08
N LEU A 101 14.88 45.44 -25.95
CA LEU A 101 15.19 44.80 -24.66
C LEU A 101 16.69 45.01 -24.32
N ASN A 102 16.96 45.36 -23.07
CA ASN A 102 18.31 45.34 -22.52
C ASN A 102 18.78 43.93 -22.17
N VAL A 103 20.10 43.70 -22.15
CA VAL A 103 20.67 42.41 -21.80
C VAL A 103 21.67 42.57 -20.66
N THR A 104 21.56 41.76 -19.64
CA THR A 104 22.65 41.43 -18.72
C THR A 104 23.30 40.14 -19.22
N LEU A 105 24.50 40.28 -19.76
CA LEU A 105 25.20 39.20 -20.46
C LEU A 105 25.90 38.28 -19.45
N GLY A 106 25.59 37.00 -19.47
CA GLY A 106 26.24 35.99 -18.63
C GLY A 106 27.42 35.32 -19.33
N VAL A 107 28.49 35.08 -18.57
CA VAL A 107 29.68 34.37 -19.00
C VAL A 107 29.78 33.13 -18.13
N TRP A 108 29.57 31.94 -18.72
CA TRP A 108 29.59 30.67 -17.98
C TRP A 108 31.03 30.26 -17.61
N ILE A 109 31.26 30.05 -16.34
CA ILE A 109 32.54 29.57 -15.82
C ILE A 109 32.32 28.16 -15.27
N ASP A 110 33.14 27.21 -15.69
CA ASP A 110 33.18 25.86 -15.17
C ASP A 110 34.66 25.43 -14.87
N SER A 111 34.86 24.20 -14.42
CA SER A 111 36.20 23.70 -14.05
C SER A 111 37.23 23.65 -15.21
N ARG A 112 36.80 23.93 -16.45
CA ARG A 112 37.64 23.95 -17.64
C ARG A 112 38.11 25.40 -17.92
N ALA A 113 39.27 25.75 -17.41
CA ALA A 113 39.81 27.09 -17.52
C ALA A 113 39.94 27.60 -18.97
N ASP A 114 40.27 26.71 -19.94
CA ASP A 114 40.36 27.05 -21.36
C ASP A 114 38.98 27.39 -21.97
N ARG A 115 37.92 26.81 -21.46
CA ARG A 115 36.54 27.15 -21.86
C ARG A 115 36.13 28.49 -21.26
N ALA A 116 36.43 28.69 -20.01
CA ALA A 116 36.14 29.95 -19.31
C ALA A 116 36.79 31.16 -20.02
N GLU A 117 38.02 31.04 -20.48
CA GLU A 117 38.74 32.08 -21.23
C GLU A 117 38.06 32.31 -22.60
N ARG A 118 37.67 31.29 -23.37
CA ARG A 118 36.95 31.46 -24.67
C ARG A 118 35.59 32.09 -24.48
N GLU A 119 34.83 31.71 -23.41
CA GLU A 119 33.57 32.34 -23.08
C GLU A 119 33.76 33.82 -22.78
N LEU A 120 34.76 34.18 -22.00
CA LEU A 120 35.07 35.59 -21.69
C LEU A 120 35.48 36.37 -22.92
N ASP A 121 36.35 35.83 -23.80
CA ASP A 121 36.78 36.49 -25.06
C ASP A 121 35.56 36.83 -25.93
N LYS A 122 34.64 35.90 -26.12
CA LYS A 122 33.42 36.09 -26.87
C LYS A 122 32.50 37.13 -26.23
N ALA A 123 32.37 37.08 -24.87
CA ALA A 123 31.55 38.06 -24.16
C ALA A 123 32.10 39.49 -24.29
N ILE A 124 33.45 39.69 -24.28
CA ILE A 124 34.09 40.96 -24.53
C ILE A 124 33.75 41.48 -25.92
N GLU A 125 33.81 40.62 -26.95
CA GLU A 125 33.43 41.00 -28.33
C GLU A 125 31.98 41.44 -28.42
N ILE A 126 31.07 40.66 -27.84
CA ILE A 126 29.64 40.94 -27.84
C ILE A 126 29.33 42.27 -27.08
N ALA A 127 29.92 42.45 -25.89
CA ALA A 127 29.70 43.62 -25.06
C ALA A 127 30.17 44.93 -25.76
N ARG A 128 31.24 44.86 -26.54
CA ARG A 128 31.74 46.01 -27.35
C ARG A 128 30.83 46.33 -28.55
N THR A 129 30.19 45.32 -29.11
CA THR A 129 29.41 45.46 -30.35
C THR A 129 27.96 45.89 -30.08
N HIS A 130 27.36 45.44 -28.97
CA HIS A 130 25.95 45.63 -28.70
C HIS A 130 25.69 46.60 -27.53
N ARG A 131 25.19 47.80 -27.80
CA ARG A 131 24.91 48.86 -26.81
C ARG A 131 23.77 48.55 -25.84
N ASN A 132 22.90 47.62 -26.19
CA ASN A 132 21.84 47.10 -25.29
C ASN A 132 22.36 46.13 -24.22
N VAL A 133 23.62 45.71 -24.28
CA VAL A 133 24.26 45.04 -23.15
C VAL A 133 24.56 46.08 -22.07
N VAL A 134 23.81 46.07 -20.98
CA VAL A 134 23.87 47.07 -19.92
C VAL A 134 24.68 46.64 -18.69
N ARG A 135 24.94 45.35 -18.53
CA ARG A 135 25.73 44.73 -17.48
C ARG A 135 26.33 43.44 -17.97
N VAL A 136 27.40 42.97 -17.31
CA VAL A 136 27.98 41.66 -17.56
C VAL A 136 28.14 40.92 -16.19
N ILE A 137 27.80 39.61 -16.17
CA ILE A 137 27.99 38.71 -15.02
C ILE A 137 28.96 37.61 -15.44
N VAL A 138 30.13 37.60 -14.81
CA VAL A 138 31.20 36.60 -15.02
C VAL A 138 31.09 35.55 -13.92
N GLY A 139 30.70 34.33 -14.25
CA GLY A 139 30.40 33.25 -13.30
C GLY A 139 29.00 33.35 -12.70
N ASN A 140 28.33 32.19 -12.64
CA ASN A 140 27.05 31.97 -11.97
C ASN A 140 27.26 30.92 -10.90
N GLU A 141 27.28 31.30 -9.61
CA GLU A 141 27.56 30.45 -8.48
C GLU A 141 28.92 29.71 -8.56
N SER A 142 29.89 30.30 -9.24
CA SER A 142 31.15 29.65 -9.51
C SER A 142 32.01 29.50 -8.26
N VAL A 143 31.89 30.41 -7.29
CA VAL A 143 32.54 30.30 -5.97
C VAL A 143 31.82 29.27 -5.11
N LEU A 144 30.48 29.26 -5.12
CA LEU A 144 29.71 28.25 -4.43
C LEU A 144 30.04 26.81 -4.89
N ARG A 145 30.17 26.60 -6.19
CA ARG A 145 30.50 25.30 -6.77
C ARG A 145 31.97 24.93 -6.69
N GLY A 146 32.84 25.93 -6.44
CA GLY A 146 34.29 25.72 -6.47
C GLY A 146 34.81 25.34 -7.87
N ASP A 147 34.26 25.94 -8.92
CA ASP A 147 34.54 25.65 -10.32
C ASP A 147 36.03 25.88 -10.67
N LEU A 148 36.58 26.98 -10.16
CA LEU A 148 37.99 27.32 -10.27
C LEU A 148 38.58 27.68 -8.90
N PRO A 149 39.91 27.53 -8.71
CA PRO A 149 40.58 28.14 -7.57
C PRO A 149 40.27 29.63 -7.46
N PHE A 150 39.96 30.10 -6.25
CA PHE A 150 39.51 31.49 -6.02
C PHE A 150 40.38 32.55 -6.72
N ASP A 151 41.71 32.44 -6.59
CA ASP A 151 42.71 33.35 -7.22
C ASP A 151 42.64 33.34 -8.75
N GLN A 152 42.26 32.22 -9.36
CA GLN A 152 42.13 32.14 -10.82
C GLN A 152 40.79 32.78 -11.24
N PHE A 153 39.72 32.54 -10.48
CA PHE A 153 38.44 33.17 -10.73
C PHE A 153 38.48 34.69 -10.64
N VAL A 154 39.13 35.20 -9.59
CA VAL A 154 39.37 36.66 -9.40
C VAL A 154 40.12 37.27 -10.57
N LYS A 155 41.13 36.61 -11.12
CA LYS A 155 41.87 37.09 -12.33
C LYS A 155 40.97 37.23 -13.55
N LEU A 156 40.00 36.33 -13.73
CA LEU A 156 39.02 36.48 -14.83
C LEU A 156 38.09 37.66 -14.59
N LEU A 157 37.65 37.94 -13.36
CA LEU A 157 36.88 39.13 -13.01
C LEU A 157 37.67 40.42 -13.28
N ASP A 158 38.91 40.50 -12.85
CA ASP A 158 39.78 41.68 -13.07
C ASP A 158 40.08 41.89 -14.56
N ARG A 159 40.26 40.81 -15.32
CA ARG A 159 40.41 40.89 -16.77
C ARG A 159 39.13 41.42 -17.44
N ALA A 160 37.98 40.87 -17.09
CA ALA A 160 36.70 41.31 -17.59
C ALA A 160 36.49 42.81 -17.30
N ARG A 161 36.75 43.26 -16.06
CA ARG A 161 36.61 44.65 -15.62
C ARG A 161 37.52 45.62 -16.37
N LYS A 162 38.68 45.14 -16.80
CA LYS A 162 39.64 45.95 -17.57
C LYS A 162 39.24 46.06 -19.05
N GLU A 163 38.66 45.05 -19.63
CA GLU A 163 38.43 44.95 -21.08
C GLU A 163 36.99 45.27 -21.52
N ILE A 164 36.01 45.31 -20.59
CA ILE A 164 34.60 45.59 -20.83
C ILE A 164 34.24 46.94 -20.21
N GLU A 165 33.52 47.77 -20.93
CA GLU A 165 33.09 49.12 -20.47
C GLU A 165 31.87 49.05 -19.55
N GLN A 166 31.01 48.03 -19.71
CA GLN A 166 29.80 47.86 -18.94
C GLN A 166 30.12 47.36 -17.50
N PRO A 167 29.30 47.71 -16.50
CA PRO A 167 29.50 47.26 -15.14
C PRO A 167 29.57 45.72 -15.02
N ILE A 168 30.58 45.23 -14.29
CA ILE A 168 30.90 43.79 -14.11
C ILE A 168 30.47 43.33 -12.72
N SER A 169 29.96 42.14 -12.63
CA SER A 169 29.77 41.38 -11.36
C SER A 169 29.98 39.86 -11.56
N THR A 170 30.01 39.13 -10.49
CA THR A 170 29.65 37.69 -10.43
C THR A 170 28.33 37.51 -9.72
N ALA A 171 27.63 36.45 -10.01
CA ALA A 171 26.34 36.16 -9.36
C ALA A 171 26.47 34.98 -8.40
N GLU A 172 26.27 35.23 -7.11
CA GLU A 172 26.43 34.25 -6.02
C GLU A 172 25.25 34.35 -5.04
N PRO A 173 24.95 33.28 -4.28
CA PRO A 173 23.99 33.32 -3.18
C PRO A 173 24.44 34.29 -2.07
N TRP A 174 23.47 34.82 -1.32
CA TRP A 174 23.71 35.82 -0.26
C TRP A 174 24.80 35.39 0.75
N HIS A 175 24.82 34.12 1.14
CA HIS A 175 25.76 33.58 2.11
C HIS A 175 27.20 33.52 1.57
N VAL A 176 27.38 33.36 0.27
CA VAL A 176 28.71 33.42 -0.38
C VAL A 176 29.25 34.85 -0.34
N TRP A 177 28.44 35.86 -0.62
CA TRP A 177 28.82 37.25 -0.49
C TRP A 177 29.22 37.64 0.94
N ILE A 178 28.59 37.02 1.96
CA ILE A 178 28.94 37.24 3.37
C ILE A 178 30.23 36.52 3.75
N SER A 179 30.45 35.30 3.25
CA SER A 179 31.65 34.51 3.57
C SER A 179 32.90 34.90 2.79
N HIS A 180 32.74 35.49 1.60
CA HIS A 180 33.80 35.99 0.72
C HIS A 180 33.59 37.48 0.39
N PRO A 181 33.65 38.37 1.39
CA PRO A 181 33.42 39.78 1.19
C PRO A 181 34.45 40.43 0.27
N GLU A 182 35.64 39.85 0.13
CA GLU A 182 36.73 40.31 -0.77
C GLU A 182 36.34 40.29 -2.25
N LEU A 183 35.36 39.48 -2.66
CA LEU A 183 34.78 39.48 -4.02
C LEU A 183 34.30 40.89 -4.44
N ALA A 184 33.79 41.70 -3.49
CA ALA A 184 33.30 43.01 -3.74
C ALA A 184 34.35 43.98 -4.29
N ASP A 185 35.64 43.77 -4.04
CA ASP A 185 36.72 44.58 -4.54
C ASP A 185 36.95 44.38 -6.06
N HIS A 186 36.53 43.18 -6.57
CA HIS A 186 36.75 42.79 -7.97
C HIS A 186 35.55 43.00 -8.87
N VAL A 187 34.44 43.57 -8.36
CA VAL A 187 33.20 43.82 -9.11
C VAL A 187 32.74 45.26 -8.99
N ASP A 188 31.94 45.73 -9.92
CA ASP A 188 31.37 47.11 -9.91
C ASP A 188 30.06 47.16 -9.14
N TYR A 189 29.28 46.08 -9.11
CA TYR A 189 28.02 45.91 -8.36
C TYR A 189 27.92 44.53 -7.78
N ILE A 190 26.99 44.31 -6.84
CA ILE A 190 26.74 43.00 -6.23
C ILE A 190 25.54 42.35 -6.95
N ALA A 191 25.75 41.20 -7.60
CA ALA A 191 24.65 40.37 -8.11
C ALA A 191 24.38 39.23 -7.13
N VAL A 192 23.30 39.33 -6.36
CA VAL A 192 22.97 38.33 -5.30
C VAL A 192 21.78 37.45 -5.73
N HIS A 193 21.89 36.15 -5.47
CA HIS A 193 20.78 35.21 -5.58
C HIS A 193 20.03 35.12 -4.26
N LEU A 194 18.70 35.27 -4.34
CA LEU A 194 17.78 35.21 -3.20
C LEU A 194 16.66 34.22 -3.52
N LEU A 195 16.89 32.97 -3.21
CA LEU A 195 16.02 31.84 -3.54
C LEU A 195 15.59 31.13 -2.25
N PRO A 196 14.57 31.64 -1.53
CA PRO A 196 14.14 31.14 -0.22
C PRO A 196 13.62 29.70 -0.25
N TYR A 197 13.25 29.18 -1.41
CA TYR A 197 12.92 27.77 -1.56
C TYR A 197 14.10 26.87 -1.17
N TRP A 198 15.32 27.21 -1.61
CA TRP A 198 16.52 26.44 -1.27
C TRP A 198 16.89 26.51 0.21
N GLU A 199 16.41 27.48 0.92
CA GLU A 199 16.56 27.64 2.38
C GLU A 199 15.45 26.95 3.18
N GLY A 200 14.51 26.26 2.51
CA GLY A 200 13.40 25.58 3.15
C GLY A 200 12.35 26.48 3.81
N ILE A 201 12.31 27.75 3.42
CA ILE A 201 11.41 28.75 4.00
C ILE A 201 10.01 28.54 3.46
N GLU A 202 8.99 28.57 4.33
CA GLU A 202 7.59 28.53 3.95
C GLU A 202 7.21 29.72 3.07
N VAL A 203 6.41 29.50 2.02
CA VAL A 203 6.10 30.53 1.01
C VAL A 203 5.50 31.81 1.60
N GLU A 204 4.71 31.69 2.67
CA GLU A 204 4.11 32.83 3.39
C GLU A 204 5.14 33.78 3.99
N SER A 205 6.30 33.28 4.41
CA SER A 205 7.41 34.04 4.99
C SER A 205 8.56 34.31 4.02
N ALA A 206 8.47 33.78 2.80
CA ALA A 206 9.57 33.77 1.84
C ALA A 206 9.94 35.17 1.33
N VAL A 207 8.94 36.03 1.15
CA VAL A 207 9.17 37.42 0.69
C VAL A 207 9.85 38.25 1.79
N ASP A 208 9.41 38.12 3.05
CA ASP A 208 10.06 38.80 4.20
C ASP A 208 11.51 38.36 4.36
N PHE A 209 11.79 37.05 4.22
CA PHE A 209 13.14 36.53 4.19
C PHE A 209 13.98 37.14 3.07
N THR A 210 13.44 37.21 1.84
CA THR A 210 14.12 37.81 0.70
C THR A 210 14.45 39.30 0.95
N ILE A 211 13.51 40.04 1.51
CA ILE A 211 13.68 41.46 1.87
C ILE A 211 14.76 41.63 2.94
N GLN A 212 14.73 40.80 3.98
CA GLN A 212 15.72 40.80 5.04
C GLN A 212 17.13 40.56 4.48
N LYS A 213 17.29 39.53 3.63
CA LYS A 213 18.60 39.21 3.05
C LYS A 213 19.10 40.26 2.07
N TYR A 214 18.19 40.86 1.29
CA TYR A 214 18.54 42.00 0.43
C TYR A 214 19.12 43.16 1.25
N HIS A 215 18.46 43.55 2.33
CA HIS A 215 18.96 44.65 3.19
C HIS A 215 20.23 44.26 3.96
N GLU A 216 20.44 43.00 4.33
CA GLU A 216 21.69 42.54 4.94
C GLU A 216 22.86 42.68 3.99
N ILE A 217 22.70 42.31 2.73
CA ILE A 217 23.72 42.51 1.66
C ILE A 217 23.96 44.01 1.41
N GLN A 218 22.90 44.81 1.33
CA GLN A 218 23.00 46.27 1.11
C GLN A 218 23.78 46.96 2.26
N ALA A 219 23.49 46.56 3.50
CA ALA A 219 24.20 47.08 4.69
C ALA A 219 25.67 46.64 4.72
N ARG A 220 25.97 45.39 4.26
CA ARG A 220 27.34 44.89 4.22
C ARG A 220 28.22 45.57 3.15
N PHE A 221 27.60 46.01 2.02
CA PHE A 221 28.26 46.63 0.88
C PHE A 221 27.65 47.98 0.52
N PRO A 222 27.75 49.02 1.42
CA PRO A 222 27.00 50.27 1.25
C PRO A 222 27.44 51.11 0.06
N ASN A 223 28.66 50.87 -0.47
CA ASN A 223 29.20 51.58 -1.62
C ASN A 223 28.96 50.86 -2.97
N LYS A 224 28.23 49.74 -2.95
CA LYS A 224 27.93 48.98 -4.17
C LYS A 224 26.43 48.95 -4.42
N THR A 225 26.02 49.07 -5.67
CA THR A 225 24.66 48.80 -6.08
C THR A 225 24.36 47.32 -5.94
N VAL A 226 23.26 46.96 -5.29
CA VAL A 226 22.82 45.58 -5.17
C VAL A 226 21.76 45.28 -6.21
N VAL A 227 21.97 44.24 -7.01
CA VAL A 227 21.03 43.74 -8.02
C VAL A 227 20.68 42.30 -7.62
N ILE A 228 19.42 41.96 -7.57
CA ILE A 228 19.01 40.60 -7.35
C ILE A 228 19.18 39.83 -8.66
N GLY A 229 20.23 39.03 -8.72
CA GLY A 229 20.58 38.24 -9.91
C GLY A 229 19.57 37.15 -10.24
N GLU A 230 19.05 36.51 -9.18
CA GLU A 230 17.98 35.52 -9.29
C GLU A 230 17.06 35.60 -8.10
N VAL A 231 15.74 35.58 -8.39
CA VAL A 231 14.67 35.48 -7.44
C VAL A 231 13.54 34.65 -8.06
N GLY A 232 13.02 33.67 -7.35
CA GLY A 232 12.00 32.81 -7.90
C GLY A 232 11.48 31.79 -6.89
N TRP A 233 10.48 31.06 -7.32
CA TRP A 233 9.89 29.94 -6.60
C TRP A 233 9.46 28.88 -7.61
N PRO A 234 9.73 27.58 -7.38
CA PRO A 234 9.37 26.53 -8.34
C PRO A 234 7.89 26.20 -8.31
N SER A 235 7.31 25.94 -9.48
CA SER A 235 5.89 25.58 -9.60
C SER A 235 5.56 24.12 -9.37
N ASN A 236 6.55 23.25 -9.39
CA ASN A 236 6.38 21.81 -9.19
C ASN A 236 7.71 21.21 -8.70
N GLY A 237 7.66 19.94 -8.30
CA GLY A 237 8.81 19.23 -7.78
C GLY A 237 8.68 18.95 -6.27
N ARG A 238 9.81 18.71 -5.61
CA ARG A 238 9.80 18.26 -4.22
C ARG A 238 9.59 19.39 -3.23
N THR A 239 8.92 19.06 -2.14
CA THR A 239 8.89 19.90 -0.96
C THR A 239 10.25 19.86 -0.28
N ARG A 240 10.79 21.01 0.08
CA ARG A 240 12.04 21.15 0.81
C ARG A 240 11.75 21.77 2.18
N GLU A 241 11.96 21.02 3.26
CA GLU A 241 11.55 21.40 4.61
C GLU A 241 10.09 21.90 4.64
N LYS A 242 9.87 23.23 4.69
CA LYS A 242 8.57 23.88 4.65
C LYS A 242 8.23 24.52 3.30
N ALA A 243 9.21 24.57 2.39
CA ALA A 243 9.04 25.14 1.06
C ALA A 243 8.34 24.16 0.12
N VAL A 244 7.06 24.38 -0.14
CA VAL A 244 6.24 23.57 -1.05
C VAL A 244 6.30 24.16 -2.45
N ALA A 245 6.79 23.38 -3.42
CA ALA A 245 6.75 23.75 -4.83
C ALA A 245 5.33 23.58 -5.39
N SER A 246 4.71 24.64 -5.91
CA SER A 246 3.42 24.60 -6.59
C SER A 246 3.20 25.88 -7.38
N GLU A 247 2.37 25.84 -8.45
CA GLU A 247 2.00 27.01 -9.24
C GLU A 247 1.41 28.13 -8.37
N ALA A 248 0.59 27.79 -7.39
CA ALA A 248 0.01 28.76 -6.47
C ALA A 248 1.08 29.42 -5.57
N ALA A 249 2.07 28.63 -5.10
CA ALA A 249 3.17 29.18 -4.29
C ALA A 249 4.09 30.08 -5.13
N GLU A 250 4.38 29.68 -6.37
CA GLU A 250 5.13 30.51 -7.32
C GLU A 250 4.42 31.86 -7.57
N ALA A 251 3.11 31.82 -7.88
CA ALA A 251 2.30 33.01 -8.10
C ALA A 251 2.27 33.91 -6.85
N LEU A 252 2.06 33.32 -5.66
CA LEU A 252 1.99 34.05 -4.40
C LEU A 252 3.32 34.73 -4.08
N PHE A 253 4.43 33.97 -4.14
CA PHE A 253 5.76 34.51 -3.88
C PHE A 253 6.11 35.66 -4.86
N LEU A 254 6.01 35.40 -6.17
CA LEU A 254 6.40 36.36 -7.17
C LEU A 254 5.52 37.63 -7.14
N ARG A 255 4.21 37.51 -7.00
CA ARG A 255 3.31 38.68 -6.96
C ARG A 255 3.57 39.57 -5.75
N ARG A 256 3.80 38.99 -4.57
CA ARG A 256 4.17 39.77 -3.37
C ARG A 256 5.55 40.39 -3.51
N PHE A 257 6.53 39.64 -4.01
CA PHE A 257 7.89 40.12 -4.23
C PHE A 257 7.90 41.31 -5.24
N LEU A 258 7.21 41.16 -6.36
CA LEU A 258 7.17 42.19 -7.39
C LEU A 258 6.53 43.49 -6.88
N ALA A 259 5.48 43.39 -6.07
CA ALA A 259 4.86 44.57 -5.44
C ALA A 259 5.82 45.33 -4.50
N TRP A 260 6.66 44.59 -3.75
CA TRP A 260 7.71 45.18 -2.95
C TRP A 260 8.83 45.83 -3.82
N ALA A 261 9.33 45.06 -4.77
CA ALA A 261 10.46 45.47 -5.61
C ALA A 261 10.13 46.71 -6.49
N ASP A 262 8.88 46.82 -6.96
CA ASP A 262 8.42 47.97 -7.70
C ASP A 262 8.34 49.25 -6.81
N ARG A 263 7.86 49.09 -5.59
CA ARG A 263 7.79 50.18 -4.60
C ARG A 263 9.16 50.68 -4.22
N GLU A 264 10.12 49.78 -3.97
CA GLU A 264 11.50 50.16 -3.55
C GLU A 264 12.44 50.36 -4.75
N LYS A 265 11.96 50.13 -5.97
CA LYS A 265 12.72 50.27 -7.25
C LYS A 265 13.99 49.38 -7.27
N VAL A 266 13.89 48.21 -6.70
CA VAL A 266 14.96 47.21 -6.66
C VAL A 266 15.15 46.58 -8.05
N PRO A 267 16.38 46.55 -8.61
CA PRO A 267 16.67 45.82 -9.84
C PRO A 267 16.75 44.31 -9.57
N TYR A 268 16.04 43.49 -10.36
CA TYR A 268 15.97 42.05 -10.19
C TYR A 268 15.82 41.32 -11.53
N TYR A 269 16.16 40.01 -11.50
CA TYR A 269 15.86 39.05 -12.54
C TYR A 269 15.07 37.89 -11.95
N ILE A 270 13.87 37.65 -12.50
CA ILE A 270 13.03 36.51 -12.13
C ILE A 270 13.70 35.25 -12.68
N MET A 271 13.97 34.26 -11.82
CA MET A 271 14.37 32.92 -12.22
C MET A 271 13.09 32.07 -12.35
N GLU A 272 12.63 31.70 -13.59
CA GLU A 272 13.17 32.19 -14.88
C GLU A 272 12.01 32.43 -15.87
N ALA A 273 12.27 32.82 -17.09
CA ALA A 273 11.20 33.06 -18.03
C ALA A 273 10.42 31.78 -18.38
N PHE A 274 11.11 30.73 -18.77
CA PHE A 274 10.54 29.51 -19.30
C PHE A 274 11.06 28.28 -18.51
N ASP A 275 10.19 27.30 -18.24
CA ASP A 275 10.58 26.03 -17.66
C ASP A 275 11.67 25.32 -18.50
N GLN A 276 12.61 24.67 -17.80
CA GLN A 276 13.78 24.02 -18.38
C GLN A 276 13.87 22.54 -17.98
N PRO A 277 13.15 21.62 -18.67
CA PRO A 277 13.09 20.20 -18.28
C PRO A 277 14.45 19.51 -18.12
N TRP A 278 15.47 19.94 -18.89
CA TRP A 278 16.83 19.39 -18.82
C TRP A 278 17.52 19.65 -17.47
N LYS A 279 17.19 20.74 -16.75
CA LYS A 279 17.78 21.06 -15.44
C LYS A 279 17.44 20.02 -14.36
N SER A 280 16.40 19.23 -14.55
CA SER A 280 16.05 18.14 -13.63
C SER A 280 17.19 17.11 -13.45
N GLN A 281 18.14 17.04 -14.38
CA GLN A 281 19.29 16.13 -14.32
C GLN A 281 20.35 16.57 -13.32
N ASP A 282 20.46 17.87 -13.05
CA ASP A 282 21.48 18.47 -12.19
C ASP A 282 20.90 19.00 -10.87
N GLU A 283 19.71 19.60 -10.91
CA GLU A 283 19.07 20.28 -9.78
C GLU A 283 17.96 19.43 -9.11
N GLY A 284 17.78 18.18 -9.58
CA GLY A 284 16.66 17.32 -9.16
C GLY A 284 15.35 17.73 -9.82
N SER A 285 14.23 17.12 -9.40
CA SER A 285 12.92 17.32 -10.06
C SER A 285 12.50 18.79 -10.14
N VAL A 286 12.86 19.59 -9.17
CA VAL A 286 12.47 21.00 -9.07
C VAL A 286 13.14 21.89 -10.11
N GLY A 287 14.34 21.54 -10.58
CA GLY A 287 15.10 22.32 -11.56
C GLY A 287 14.35 22.59 -12.85
N ALA A 288 13.40 21.73 -13.21
CA ALA A 288 12.61 21.86 -14.42
C ALA A 288 11.53 22.96 -14.36
N TYR A 289 11.17 23.50 -13.18
CA TYR A 289 9.89 24.19 -12.93
C TYR A 289 10.01 25.62 -12.39
N TRP A 290 11.07 26.33 -12.71
CA TRP A 290 11.31 27.70 -12.24
C TRP A 290 10.72 28.80 -13.17
N GLY A 291 10.26 28.42 -14.36
CA GLY A 291 9.75 29.38 -15.34
C GLY A 291 8.38 29.94 -14.96
N VAL A 292 8.15 31.22 -15.21
CA VAL A 292 6.81 31.83 -15.14
C VAL A 292 5.90 31.31 -16.26
N TYR A 293 6.50 30.88 -17.36
CA TYR A 293 5.85 30.17 -18.45
C TYR A 293 6.35 28.71 -18.46
N ASP A 294 5.47 27.77 -18.82
CA ASP A 294 5.83 26.37 -18.97
C ASP A 294 6.83 26.14 -20.13
N ALA A 295 7.29 24.90 -20.30
CA ALA A 295 8.21 24.56 -21.39
C ALA A 295 7.59 24.79 -22.79
N ASN A 296 6.27 24.83 -22.93
CA ASN A 296 5.54 25.16 -24.15
C ASN A 296 5.19 26.64 -24.26
N ARG A 297 5.79 27.50 -23.43
CA ARG A 297 5.62 28.97 -23.42
C ARG A 297 4.21 29.42 -23.03
N GLN A 298 3.43 28.56 -22.33
CA GLN A 298 2.14 28.97 -21.80
C GLN A 298 2.29 29.50 -20.37
N PRO A 299 1.53 30.54 -19.97
CA PRO A 299 1.56 31.03 -18.59
C PRO A 299 1.04 29.96 -17.63
N LYS A 300 1.76 29.70 -16.52
CA LYS A 300 1.39 28.67 -15.54
C LYS A 300 0.32 29.11 -14.55
N PHE A 301 0.17 30.40 -14.33
CA PHE A 301 -0.81 30.95 -13.38
C PHE A 301 -1.41 32.27 -13.89
N GLU A 302 -2.51 32.68 -13.25
CA GLU A 302 -3.20 33.94 -13.56
C GLU A 302 -2.46 35.14 -12.94
N PHE A 303 -2.12 36.16 -13.75
CA PHE A 303 -1.32 37.30 -13.33
C PHE A 303 -2.10 38.31 -12.48
N THR A 304 -3.40 38.45 -12.70
CA THR A 304 -4.24 39.51 -12.09
C THR A 304 -5.41 38.98 -11.27
N LYS A 305 -5.90 37.77 -11.56
CA LYS A 305 -7.02 37.17 -10.84
C LYS A 305 -6.56 36.58 -9.47
N PRO A 306 -7.50 36.31 -8.54
CA PRO A 306 -7.18 35.60 -7.31
C PRO A 306 -6.50 34.26 -7.58
N ILE A 307 -5.54 33.91 -6.73
CA ILE A 307 -4.79 32.66 -6.83
C ILE A 307 -5.67 31.53 -6.31
N VAL A 308 -5.77 30.44 -7.08
CA VAL A 308 -6.45 29.21 -6.69
C VAL A 308 -5.41 28.08 -6.70
N LYS A 309 -5.30 27.31 -5.59
CA LYS A 309 -4.24 26.29 -5.46
C LYS A 309 -4.28 25.23 -6.56
N VAL A 310 -5.49 24.80 -6.93
CA VAL A 310 -5.71 23.88 -8.05
C VAL A 310 -6.84 24.46 -8.91
N PRO A 311 -6.54 25.11 -10.03
CA PRO A 311 -7.56 25.77 -10.88
C PRO A 311 -8.66 24.81 -11.35
N GLN A 312 -8.32 23.53 -11.59
CA GLN A 312 -9.24 22.50 -12.09
C GLN A 312 -9.98 21.72 -10.95
N TRP A 313 -9.99 22.22 -9.71
CA TRP A 313 -10.55 21.50 -8.57
C TRP A 313 -12.02 21.04 -8.75
N GLN A 314 -12.85 21.81 -9.47
CA GLN A 314 -14.25 21.41 -9.72
C GLN A 314 -14.33 20.11 -10.54
N MET A 315 -13.51 19.99 -11.57
CA MET A 315 -13.42 18.78 -12.39
C MET A 315 -12.89 17.61 -11.55
N LEU A 316 -11.86 17.82 -10.75
CA LEU A 316 -11.28 16.78 -9.89
C LEU A 316 -12.26 16.32 -8.81
N ALA A 317 -13.01 17.27 -8.22
CA ALA A 317 -14.09 16.95 -7.28
C ALA A 317 -15.19 16.10 -7.96
N ALA A 318 -15.60 16.48 -9.18
CA ALA A 318 -16.61 15.73 -9.93
C ALA A 318 -16.13 14.31 -10.26
N VAL A 319 -14.90 14.14 -10.72
CA VAL A 319 -14.28 12.83 -10.99
C VAL A 319 -14.23 11.99 -9.69
N SER A 320 -13.80 12.58 -8.58
CA SER A 320 -13.76 11.90 -7.27
C SER A 320 -15.16 11.41 -6.85
N VAL A 321 -16.18 12.26 -7.04
CA VAL A 321 -17.57 11.91 -6.70
C VAL A 321 -18.11 10.80 -7.61
N VAL A 322 -17.83 10.84 -8.90
CA VAL A 322 -18.30 9.83 -9.87
C VAL A 322 -17.65 8.47 -9.55
N LEU A 323 -16.34 8.43 -9.32
CA LEU A 323 -15.64 7.21 -8.93
C LEU A 323 -16.19 6.64 -7.62
N ALA A 324 -16.36 7.49 -6.61
CA ALA A 324 -16.92 7.06 -5.32
C ALA A 324 -18.36 6.57 -5.47
N ALA A 325 -19.20 7.24 -6.24
CA ALA A 325 -20.58 6.85 -6.48
C ALA A 325 -20.68 5.49 -7.17
N ALA A 326 -19.83 5.20 -8.16
CA ALA A 326 -19.78 3.90 -8.84
C ALA A 326 -19.39 2.78 -7.86
N MET A 327 -18.36 2.98 -7.02
CA MET A 327 -17.97 2.01 -6.00
C MET A 327 -19.05 1.82 -4.95
N LEU A 328 -19.65 2.89 -4.43
CA LEU A 328 -20.71 2.82 -3.44
C LEU A 328 -21.96 2.13 -4.00
N PHE A 329 -22.32 2.39 -5.27
CA PHE A 329 -23.41 1.68 -5.93
C PHE A 329 -23.17 0.17 -5.89
N TRP A 330 -21.98 -0.28 -6.26
CA TRP A 330 -21.60 -1.68 -6.22
C TRP A 330 -21.68 -2.26 -4.79
N PHE A 331 -21.05 -1.61 -3.80
CA PHE A 331 -21.07 -2.08 -2.42
C PHE A 331 -22.47 -2.09 -1.81
N TYR A 332 -23.28 -1.04 -2.00
CA TYR A 332 -24.61 -0.94 -1.39
C TYR A 332 -25.61 -1.89 -2.01
N THR A 333 -25.48 -2.21 -3.30
CA THR A 333 -26.34 -3.20 -3.95
C THR A 333 -26.03 -4.62 -3.48
N HIS A 334 -24.78 -4.93 -3.19
CA HIS A 334 -24.36 -6.24 -2.72
C HIS A 334 -24.42 -6.39 -1.17
N SER A 335 -24.46 -5.31 -0.42
CA SER A 335 -24.46 -5.30 1.06
C SER A 335 -25.72 -4.67 1.63
N GLY A 336 -26.89 -5.10 1.15
CA GLY A 336 -28.21 -4.55 1.53
C GLY A 336 -28.57 -4.67 3.02
N THR A 337 -27.88 -5.54 3.78
CA THR A 337 -28.11 -5.80 5.21
C THR A 337 -27.37 -4.84 6.15
N LEU A 338 -26.48 -3.99 5.64
CA LEU A 338 -25.71 -3.05 6.47
C LEU A 338 -26.61 -1.98 7.13
N LYS A 339 -26.33 -1.70 8.41
CA LYS A 339 -26.84 -0.53 9.12
C LYS A 339 -26.31 0.77 8.50
N ASN A 340 -26.98 1.90 8.72
CA ASN A 340 -26.55 3.19 8.18
C ASN A 340 -25.14 3.59 8.66
N ARG A 341 -24.76 3.26 9.89
CA ARG A 341 -23.37 3.48 10.39
C ARG A 341 -22.32 2.76 9.56
N GLY A 342 -22.56 1.49 9.20
CA GLY A 342 -21.65 0.73 8.31
C GLY A 342 -21.60 1.30 6.89
N ARG A 343 -22.73 1.80 6.37
CA ARG A 343 -22.77 2.49 5.07
C ARG A 343 -21.99 3.80 5.10
N SER A 344 -22.14 4.61 6.17
CA SER A 344 -21.38 5.84 6.34
C SER A 344 -19.88 5.58 6.46
N PHE A 345 -19.50 4.56 7.23
CA PHE A 345 -18.11 4.13 7.35
C PHE A 345 -17.48 3.77 5.99
N LEU A 346 -18.16 2.97 5.18
CA LEU A 346 -17.71 2.65 3.82
C LEU A 346 -17.65 3.89 2.91
N ALA A 347 -18.64 4.78 3.03
CA ALA A 347 -18.67 6.01 2.24
C ALA A 347 -17.46 6.89 2.52
N ILE A 348 -17.10 7.09 3.78
CA ILE A 348 -15.90 7.88 4.17
C ILE A 348 -14.66 7.32 3.46
N ILE A 349 -14.43 6.01 3.56
CA ILE A 349 -13.23 5.38 3.00
C ILE A 349 -13.22 5.46 1.47
N ILE A 350 -14.36 5.19 0.83
CA ILE A 350 -14.49 5.20 -0.62
C ILE A 350 -14.31 6.62 -1.18
N TYR A 351 -14.92 7.63 -0.57
CA TYR A 351 -14.73 9.02 -1.00
C TYR A 351 -13.30 9.51 -0.78
N ALA A 352 -12.69 9.17 0.37
CA ALA A 352 -11.31 9.54 0.66
C ALA A 352 -10.32 8.88 -0.34
N THR A 353 -10.48 7.58 -0.62
CA THR A 353 -9.62 6.86 -1.59
C THR A 353 -9.85 7.33 -3.02
N SER A 354 -11.09 7.65 -3.40
CA SER A 354 -11.40 8.20 -4.73
C SER A 354 -10.78 9.59 -4.92
N ALA A 355 -10.89 10.46 -3.91
CA ALA A 355 -10.29 11.80 -3.97
C ALA A 355 -8.76 11.71 -4.03
N LEU A 356 -8.15 10.84 -3.23
CA LEU A 356 -6.70 10.59 -3.25
C LEU A 356 -6.24 10.06 -4.60
N THR A 357 -6.94 9.09 -5.17
CA THR A 357 -6.62 8.54 -6.50
C THR A 357 -6.69 9.61 -7.58
N THR A 358 -7.75 10.42 -7.57
CA THR A 358 -7.93 11.53 -8.52
C THR A 358 -6.80 12.54 -8.38
N TRP A 359 -6.42 12.89 -7.14
CA TRP A 359 -5.32 13.80 -6.84
C TRP A 359 -3.98 13.26 -7.38
N ILE A 360 -3.65 12.00 -7.10
CA ILE A 360 -2.39 11.39 -7.54
C ILE A 360 -2.26 11.38 -9.07
N ILE A 361 -3.34 11.03 -9.78
CA ILE A 361 -3.36 11.05 -11.25
C ILE A 361 -3.15 12.47 -11.78
N TYR A 362 -3.83 13.46 -11.18
CA TYR A 362 -3.69 14.86 -11.55
C TYR A 362 -2.26 15.35 -11.33
N ASP A 363 -1.73 15.19 -10.11
CA ASP A 363 -0.39 15.65 -9.74
C ASP A 363 0.69 15.04 -10.65
N TYR A 364 0.58 13.73 -10.93
CA TYR A 364 1.51 13.06 -11.84
C TYR A 364 1.39 13.55 -13.29
N SER A 365 0.20 13.95 -13.73
CA SER A 365 -0.04 14.48 -15.08
C SER A 365 0.56 15.87 -15.30
N GLN A 366 0.88 16.60 -14.22
CA GLN A 366 1.49 17.93 -14.29
C GLN A 366 3.04 17.87 -14.37
N GLN A 367 3.63 16.70 -14.42
CA GLN A 367 5.08 16.53 -14.42
C GLN A 367 5.65 16.36 -15.82
N TYR A 368 6.88 16.85 -16.07
CA TYR A 368 7.64 16.56 -17.28
C TYR A 368 8.16 15.12 -17.21
N LEU A 369 7.42 14.20 -17.84
CA LEU A 369 7.67 12.77 -17.74
C LEU A 369 8.72 12.30 -18.75
N THR A 370 9.73 11.57 -18.25
CA THR A 370 10.64 10.78 -19.07
C THR A 370 10.08 9.36 -19.24
N ALA A 371 10.58 8.60 -20.21
CA ALA A 371 10.18 7.19 -20.38
C ALA A 371 10.41 6.36 -19.09
N ALA A 372 11.49 6.62 -18.37
CA ALA A 372 11.78 5.95 -17.09
C ALA A 372 10.78 6.34 -16.01
N SER A 373 10.44 7.64 -15.86
CA SER A 373 9.47 8.10 -14.87
C SER A 373 8.05 7.58 -15.17
N VAL A 374 7.68 7.44 -16.46
CA VAL A 374 6.40 6.81 -16.84
C VAL A 374 6.34 5.36 -16.39
N ILE A 375 7.40 4.56 -16.66
CA ILE A 375 7.44 3.15 -16.23
C ILE A 375 7.32 3.03 -14.71
N VAL A 376 8.13 3.79 -13.97
CA VAL A 376 8.09 3.78 -12.50
C VAL A 376 6.72 4.23 -11.98
N GLY A 377 6.16 5.30 -12.54
CA GLY A 377 4.83 5.81 -12.18
C GLY A 377 3.72 4.79 -12.42
N VAL A 378 3.73 4.08 -13.54
CA VAL A 378 2.75 3.02 -13.83
C VAL A 378 2.86 1.87 -12.81
N LEU A 379 4.07 1.44 -12.47
CA LEU A 379 4.29 0.39 -11.47
C LEU A 379 3.82 0.82 -10.08
N LEU A 380 4.14 2.05 -9.66
CA LEU A 380 3.66 2.62 -8.39
C LEU A 380 2.14 2.75 -8.36
N PHE A 381 1.54 3.18 -9.47
CA PHE A 381 0.08 3.31 -9.59
C PHE A 381 -0.63 1.95 -9.51
N ILE A 382 -0.11 0.91 -10.17
CA ILE A 382 -0.63 -0.46 -10.06
C ILE A 382 -0.52 -0.95 -8.60
N GLY A 383 0.61 -0.73 -7.95
CA GLY A 383 0.81 -1.04 -6.53
C GLY A 383 -0.20 -0.32 -5.63
N MET A 384 -0.42 0.97 -5.87
CA MET A 384 -1.41 1.78 -5.16
C MET A 384 -2.83 1.24 -5.33
N LEU A 385 -3.25 0.88 -6.56
CA LEU A 385 -4.55 0.26 -6.80
C LEU A 385 -4.70 -1.06 -6.03
N GLY A 386 -3.62 -1.85 -5.92
CA GLY A 386 -3.59 -3.05 -5.10
C GLY A 386 -3.82 -2.74 -3.62
N VAL A 387 -3.14 -1.73 -3.07
CA VAL A 387 -3.32 -1.29 -1.67
C VAL A 387 -4.74 -0.79 -1.42
N ILE A 388 -5.32 -0.01 -2.34
CA ILE A 388 -6.72 0.45 -2.27
C ILE A 388 -7.69 -0.73 -2.31
N ALA A 389 -7.48 -1.70 -3.17
CA ALA A 389 -8.32 -2.89 -3.25
C ALA A 389 -8.31 -3.68 -1.92
N VAL A 390 -7.14 -3.86 -1.32
CA VAL A 390 -7.02 -4.48 0.01
C VAL A 390 -7.73 -3.63 1.07
N LEU A 391 -7.53 -2.32 1.09
CA LEU A 391 -8.18 -1.41 2.05
C LEU A 391 -9.71 -1.49 1.96
N LEU A 392 -10.26 -1.50 0.74
CA LEU A 392 -11.70 -1.59 0.51
C LEU A 392 -12.27 -2.96 0.92
N ALA A 393 -11.55 -4.06 0.65
CA ALA A 393 -11.95 -5.39 1.09
C ALA A 393 -11.95 -5.50 2.62
N GLU A 394 -10.91 -5.02 3.28
CA GLU A 394 -10.78 -4.97 4.74
C GLU A 394 -11.85 -4.08 5.40
N ALA A 395 -12.13 -2.92 4.80
CA ALA A 395 -13.19 -2.02 5.27
C ALA A 395 -14.59 -2.64 5.12
N HIS A 396 -14.83 -3.33 4.01
CA HIS A 396 -16.09 -4.02 3.78
C HIS A 396 -16.28 -5.18 4.77
N GLU A 397 -15.25 -5.99 5.01
CA GLU A 397 -15.29 -7.05 6.02
C GLU A 397 -15.54 -6.48 7.42
N TRP A 398 -14.88 -5.37 7.80
CA TRP A 398 -15.15 -4.69 9.06
C TRP A 398 -16.60 -4.24 9.17
N ALA A 399 -17.14 -3.62 8.10
CA ALA A 399 -18.53 -3.17 8.07
C ALA A 399 -19.52 -4.32 8.20
N GLU A 400 -19.31 -5.42 7.48
CA GLU A 400 -20.15 -6.62 7.55
C GLU A 400 -20.01 -7.36 8.88
N ALA A 401 -18.81 -7.41 9.46
CA ALA A 401 -18.61 -8.05 10.76
C ALA A 401 -19.31 -7.30 11.90
N HIS A 402 -19.37 -5.95 11.86
CA HIS A 402 -19.85 -5.15 13.00
C HIS A 402 -21.23 -4.54 12.80
N TRP A 403 -21.60 -4.06 11.58
CA TRP A 403 -22.82 -3.27 11.37
C TRP A 403 -23.89 -3.95 10.53
N VAL A 404 -23.98 -5.27 10.55
CA VAL A 404 -25.09 -6.00 9.92
C VAL A 404 -26.35 -5.85 10.78
N ARG A 405 -27.53 -5.67 10.13
CA ARG A 405 -28.83 -5.52 10.81
C ARG A 405 -29.36 -6.83 11.33
N LEU A 406 -29.26 -7.87 10.54
CA LEU A 406 -29.82 -9.19 10.79
C LEU A 406 -28.91 -10.24 10.15
N ARG A 407 -28.47 -11.22 10.93
CA ARG A 407 -27.76 -12.39 10.44
C ARG A 407 -28.80 -13.45 10.11
N ARG A 408 -28.97 -13.79 8.84
CA ARG A 408 -30.02 -14.67 8.35
C ARG A 408 -29.66 -16.15 8.36
N ARG A 409 -28.34 -16.43 8.33
CA ARG A 409 -27.82 -17.80 8.20
C ARG A 409 -27.12 -18.29 9.47
N LEU A 410 -27.20 -17.56 10.55
CA LEU A 410 -26.56 -17.92 11.80
C LEU A 410 -27.50 -18.86 12.57
N LEU A 411 -27.09 -20.13 12.66
CA LEU A 411 -27.74 -21.12 13.51
C LEU A 411 -27.03 -21.08 14.87
N VAL A 412 -27.79 -20.93 15.94
CA VAL A 412 -27.28 -20.94 17.32
C VAL A 412 -27.82 -22.16 18.00
N GLY A 413 -26.88 -22.97 18.47
CA GLY A 413 -26.96 -24.18 19.28
C GLY A 413 -28.34 -24.76 19.51
N PRO A 414 -28.52 -25.91 20.03
CA PRO A 414 -29.22 -27.02 19.39
C PRO A 414 -30.44 -26.56 18.57
N ALA A 415 -30.25 -26.54 17.26
CA ALA A 415 -31.20 -25.98 16.30
C ALA A 415 -32.59 -26.61 16.37
N HIS A 416 -32.75 -27.63 17.18
CA HIS A 416 -34.00 -28.36 17.30
C HIS A 416 -34.24 -28.93 18.72
N GLN A 417 -34.43 -28.04 19.67
CA GLN A 417 -35.12 -28.43 20.89
C GLN A 417 -36.62 -28.56 20.54
N GLY A 418 -37.08 -29.78 20.27
CA GLY A 418 -38.49 -30.03 20.31
C GLY A 418 -39.15 -30.74 19.15
N SER A 419 -38.42 -31.46 18.28
CA SER A 419 -39.10 -32.40 17.39
C SER A 419 -38.82 -33.87 17.83
N ASP A 420 -39.69 -34.39 18.65
CA ASP A 420 -39.83 -35.82 18.79
C ASP A 420 -40.15 -36.44 17.45
N GLY A 421 -39.20 -37.07 16.82
CA GLY A 421 -39.26 -37.57 15.44
C GLY A 421 -38.22 -36.91 14.50
N ALA A 422 -37.21 -36.23 15.05
CA ALA A 422 -36.17 -35.55 14.30
C ALA A 422 -35.48 -36.48 13.31
N TYR A 423 -35.23 -35.99 12.10
CA TYR A 423 -34.41 -36.61 11.07
C TYR A 423 -33.04 -37.02 11.67
N ARG A 424 -32.76 -38.33 11.66
CA ARG A 424 -31.52 -38.92 12.21
C ARG A 424 -30.83 -39.76 11.14
N PRO A 425 -30.08 -39.11 10.24
CA PRO A 425 -29.39 -39.81 9.16
C PRO A 425 -28.21 -40.66 9.71
N PHE A 426 -27.91 -41.75 9.02
CA PHE A 426 -26.72 -42.55 9.33
C PHE A 426 -25.45 -41.77 8.91
N VAL A 427 -24.48 -41.66 9.83
CA VAL A 427 -23.26 -40.87 9.64
C VAL A 427 -22.03 -41.77 9.54
N SER A 428 -21.24 -41.66 8.47
CA SER A 428 -19.93 -42.27 8.34
C SER A 428 -18.85 -41.30 8.77
N ILE A 429 -18.18 -41.53 9.88
CA ILE A 429 -17.08 -40.69 10.38
C ILE A 429 -15.79 -41.23 9.84
N GLN A 430 -15.04 -40.40 9.13
CA GLN A 430 -13.75 -40.73 8.50
C GLN A 430 -12.60 -40.08 9.27
N VAL A 431 -11.64 -40.90 9.74
CA VAL A 431 -10.47 -40.48 10.52
C VAL A 431 -9.22 -40.89 9.75
N PRO A 432 -8.69 -39.99 8.88
CA PRO A 432 -7.41 -40.24 8.21
C PRO A 432 -6.24 -40.08 9.19
N ALA A 433 -5.30 -41.05 9.16
CA ALA A 433 -4.12 -41.05 10.01
C ALA A 433 -2.87 -41.36 9.17
N TYR A 434 -1.74 -40.77 9.54
CA TYR A 434 -0.43 -41.02 8.95
C TYR A 434 0.66 -40.87 9.99
N ASN A 435 1.26 -41.96 10.44
CA ASN A 435 2.34 -41.99 11.41
C ASN A 435 2.04 -41.14 12.68
N GLU A 436 0.83 -41.28 13.24
CA GLU A 436 0.37 -40.58 14.43
C GLU A 436 0.69 -41.34 15.69
N PRO A 437 1.01 -40.68 16.83
CA PRO A 437 1.17 -41.34 18.12
C PRO A 437 -0.07 -42.15 18.48
N PRO A 438 0.07 -43.44 18.82
CA PRO A 438 -1.09 -44.33 19.10
C PRO A 438 -2.00 -43.79 20.21
N GLU A 439 -1.40 -43.23 21.27
CA GLU A 439 -2.13 -42.72 22.43
C GLU A 439 -3.06 -41.57 22.04
N MET A 440 -2.60 -40.68 21.16
CA MET A 440 -3.39 -39.54 20.69
C MET A 440 -4.60 -40.00 19.87
N LEU A 441 -4.40 -40.95 18.97
CA LEU A 441 -5.49 -41.49 18.15
C LEU A 441 -6.48 -42.30 18.97
N VAL A 442 -6.01 -43.03 20.00
CA VAL A 442 -6.86 -43.75 20.98
C VAL A 442 -7.77 -42.73 21.71
N GLU A 443 -7.24 -41.60 22.20
CA GLU A 443 -8.08 -40.55 22.83
C GLU A 443 -9.18 -40.06 21.88
N THR A 444 -8.85 -39.85 20.60
CA THR A 444 -9.84 -39.46 19.58
C THR A 444 -10.92 -40.52 19.40
N LEU A 445 -10.55 -41.79 19.33
CA LEU A 445 -11.50 -42.93 19.17
C LEU A 445 -12.38 -43.11 20.40
N ASP A 446 -11.85 -42.92 21.60
CA ASP A 446 -12.63 -42.98 22.84
C ASP A 446 -13.66 -41.85 22.91
N ALA A 447 -13.29 -40.64 22.47
CA ALA A 447 -14.21 -39.50 22.35
C ALA A 447 -15.33 -39.79 21.32
N LEU A 448 -15.01 -40.45 20.20
CA LEU A 448 -15.99 -40.85 19.20
C LEU A 448 -16.90 -41.98 19.73
N ALA A 449 -16.39 -42.90 20.56
CA ALA A 449 -17.19 -43.94 21.19
C ALA A 449 -18.20 -43.38 22.22
N ALA A 450 -17.91 -42.23 22.82
CA ALA A 450 -18.78 -41.53 23.76
C ALA A 450 -19.88 -40.63 23.12
N LEU A 451 -20.02 -40.66 21.80
CA LEU A 451 -21.07 -39.88 21.10
C LEU A 451 -22.49 -40.32 21.48
N ASP A 452 -23.35 -39.34 21.84
CA ASP A 452 -24.78 -39.53 22.10
C ASP A 452 -25.56 -39.54 20.77
N TYR A 453 -25.27 -40.52 19.92
CA TYR A 453 -25.90 -40.73 18.63
C TYR A 453 -25.95 -42.21 18.25
N PRO A 454 -27.09 -42.74 17.86
CA PRO A 454 -27.21 -44.19 17.67
C PRO A 454 -26.65 -44.72 16.34
N ASP A 455 -26.77 -43.93 15.27
CA ASP A 455 -26.63 -44.44 13.89
C ASP A 455 -25.38 -43.88 13.22
N PHE A 456 -24.20 -44.47 13.53
CA PHE A 456 -22.94 -44.08 12.89
C PHE A 456 -21.94 -45.23 12.79
N GLU A 457 -20.99 -45.12 11.88
CA GLU A 457 -19.75 -45.90 11.81
C GLU A 457 -18.53 -44.98 11.89
N VAL A 458 -17.39 -45.55 12.25
CA VAL A 458 -16.07 -44.87 12.25
C VAL A 458 -15.12 -45.64 11.35
N LEU A 459 -14.60 -44.99 10.32
CA LEU A 459 -13.60 -45.55 9.42
C LEU A 459 -12.26 -44.89 9.71
N VAL A 460 -11.32 -45.64 10.25
CA VAL A 460 -9.93 -45.22 10.55
C VAL A 460 -9.06 -45.66 9.38
N ILE A 461 -8.45 -44.71 8.67
CA ILE A 461 -7.61 -45.00 7.52
C ILE A 461 -6.17 -44.60 7.84
N ASP A 462 -5.37 -45.60 8.21
CA ASP A 462 -3.93 -45.40 8.34
C ASP A 462 -3.26 -45.59 6.99
N ASN A 463 -2.71 -44.51 6.47
CA ASN A 463 -2.12 -44.46 5.13
C ASN A 463 -0.58 -44.39 5.18
N ASN A 464 0.08 -45.36 4.61
CA ASN A 464 1.55 -45.38 4.42
C ASN A 464 2.39 -45.39 5.71
N THR A 465 1.86 -45.65 6.89
CA THR A 465 2.65 -45.79 8.13
C THR A 465 3.49 -47.08 8.06
N LYS A 466 4.81 -46.95 8.14
CA LYS A 466 5.73 -48.06 7.98
C LYS A 466 5.92 -48.88 9.25
N ASP A 467 5.86 -48.20 10.41
CA ASP A 467 6.11 -48.81 11.72
C ASP A 467 4.85 -49.44 12.28
N GLU A 468 4.88 -50.77 12.46
CA GLU A 468 3.80 -51.52 13.02
C GLU A 468 3.53 -51.17 14.49
N ALA A 469 4.52 -50.69 15.23
CA ALA A 469 4.36 -50.27 16.60
C ALA A 469 3.46 -49.00 16.71
N VAL A 470 3.28 -48.27 15.63
CA VAL A 470 2.45 -47.08 15.57
C VAL A 470 0.97 -47.42 15.24
N TRP A 471 0.71 -48.25 14.24
CA TRP A 471 -0.66 -48.49 13.80
C TRP A 471 -1.35 -49.72 14.41
N ARG A 472 -0.60 -50.80 14.80
CA ARG A 472 -1.20 -52.02 15.42
C ARG A 472 -1.92 -51.75 16.72
N PRO A 473 -1.42 -50.91 17.67
CA PRO A 473 -2.19 -50.59 18.88
C PRO A 473 -3.54 -49.95 18.57
N VAL A 474 -3.62 -49.12 17.51
CA VAL A 474 -4.87 -48.50 17.09
C VAL A 474 -5.84 -49.51 16.48
N GLU A 475 -5.35 -50.43 15.63
CA GLU A 475 -6.13 -51.55 15.11
C GLU A 475 -6.75 -52.37 16.24
N ALA A 476 -5.93 -52.76 17.22
CA ALA A 476 -6.37 -53.53 18.38
C ALA A 476 -7.40 -52.76 19.22
N HIS A 477 -7.27 -51.44 19.35
CA HIS A 477 -8.21 -50.59 20.06
C HIS A 477 -9.55 -50.46 19.29
N CYS A 478 -9.56 -50.28 17.97
CA CYS A 478 -10.76 -50.33 17.16
C CYS A 478 -11.52 -51.64 17.32
N ALA A 479 -10.81 -52.79 17.34
CA ALA A 479 -11.43 -54.10 17.59
C ALA A 479 -12.12 -54.17 18.96
N LYS A 480 -11.57 -53.53 20.00
CA LYS A 480 -12.18 -53.47 21.35
C LYS A 480 -13.42 -52.60 21.41
N LEU A 481 -13.46 -51.51 20.64
CA LEU A 481 -14.59 -50.58 20.56
C LEU A 481 -15.80 -51.18 19.81
N GLY A 482 -15.60 -52.26 19.06
CA GLY A 482 -16.65 -53.04 18.45
C GLY A 482 -16.88 -52.74 16.95
N PRO A 483 -17.91 -53.35 16.31
CA PRO A 483 -18.04 -53.43 14.87
C PRO A 483 -18.34 -52.08 14.19
N ARG A 484 -18.68 -51.05 14.93
CA ARG A 484 -18.85 -49.68 14.41
C ARG A 484 -17.51 -49.05 14.03
N PHE A 485 -16.38 -49.51 14.59
CA PHE A 485 -15.03 -48.99 14.39
C PHE A 485 -14.26 -49.92 13.45
N ARG A 486 -14.07 -49.50 12.21
CA ARG A 486 -13.39 -50.28 11.17
C ARG A 486 -12.03 -49.63 10.88
N PHE A 487 -10.96 -50.41 11.07
CA PHE A 487 -9.59 -49.98 10.81
C PHE A 487 -9.07 -50.54 9.49
N PHE A 488 -8.38 -49.66 8.72
CA PHE A 488 -7.74 -49.99 7.46
C PHE A 488 -6.30 -49.47 7.46
N HIS A 489 -5.34 -50.37 7.36
CA HIS A 489 -3.96 -50.02 7.04
C HIS A 489 -3.74 -50.18 5.54
N VAL A 490 -3.40 -49.07 4.83
CA VAL A 490 -3.27 -49.05 3.36
C VAL A 490 -1.93 -48.49 2.97
N SER A 491 -1.07 -49.34 2.35
CA SER A 491 0.24 -48.95 1.86
C SER A 491 0.60 -49.83 0.65
N PRO A 492 0.98 -49.25 -0.55
CA PRO A 492 1.04 -47.79 -0.83
C PRO A 492 -0.33 -47.18 -1.12
N LEU A 493 -0.50 -45.93 -0.69
CA LEU A 493 -1.67 -45.10 -1.02
C LEU A 493 -1.21 -43.73 -1.52
N ALA A 494 -1.61 -43.35 -2.74
CA ALA A 494 -1.36 -42.04 -3.29
C ALA A 494 -2.39 -41.02 -2.80
N GLY A 495 -2.15 -39.70 -3.05
CA GLY A 495 -3.12 -38.64 -2.79
C GLY A 495 -3.16 -38.14 -1.35
N PHE A 496 -2.22 -38.56 -0.47
CA PHE A 496 -2.14 -38.08 0.92
C PHE A 496 -3.47 -38.21 1.69
N LYS A 497 -3.90 -37.12 2.38
CA LYS A 497 -5.16 -37.06 3.12
C LYS A 497 -6.38 -37.28 2.20
N ALA A 498 -6.41 -36.60 1.03
CA ALA A 498 -7.47 -36.75 0.05
C ALA A 498 -7.60 -38.21 -0.45
N GLY A 499 -6.46 -38.86 -0.72
CA GLY A 499 -6.44 -40.31 -1.07
C GLY A 499 -7.02 -41.19 0.01
N ALA A 500 -6.66 -40.96 1.28
CA ALA A 500 -7.21 -41.69 2.43
C ALA A 500 -8.74 -41.49 2.57
N LEU A 501 -9.20 -40.25 2.43
CA LEU A 501 -10.63 -39.91 2.46
C LEU A 501 -11.40 -40.51 1.29
N ASN A 502 -10.81 -40.54 0.07
CA ASN A 502 -11.40 -41.24 -1.08
C ASN A 502 -11.44 -42.77 -0.88
N PHE A 503 -10.42 -43.32 -0.22
CA PHE A 503 -10.47 -44.72 0.15
C PHE A 503 -11.59 -45.01 1.16
N ALA A 504 -11.73 -44.16 2.18
CA ALA A 504 -12.83 -44.26 3.16
C ALA A 504 -14.19 -44.13 2.46
N LEU A 505 -14.33 -43.18 1.52
CA LEU A 505 -15.58 -42.96 0.76
C LEU A 505 -16.00 -44.20 -0.02
N ARG A 506 -15.08 -44.95 -0.60
CA ARG A 506 -15.37 -46.26 -1.27
C ARG A 506 -15.80 -47.37 -0.35
N ASN A 507 -15.39 -47.29 0.95
CA ASN A 507 -15.70 -48.26 1.99
C ASN A 507 -16.81 -47.83 2.95
N THR A 508 -17.40 -46.66 2.71
CA THR A 508 -18.52 -46.10 3.51
C THR A 508 -19.75 -46.98 3.37
N ASP A 509 -20.45 -47.22 4.51
CA ASP A 509 -21.71 -47.97 4.50
C ASP A 509 -22.71 -47.36 3.54
N PRO A 510 -23.33 -48.15 2.65
CA PRO A 510 -24.34 -47.67 1.71
C PRO A 510 -25.52 -46.91 2.37
N LYS A 511 -25.81 -47.15 3.64
CA LYS A 511 -26.84 -46.44 4.40
C LYS A 511 -26.45 -45.01 4.78
N ALA A 512 -25.15 -44.69 4.70
CA ALA A 512 -24.68 -43.38 5.13
C ALA A 512 -25.24 -42.25 4.24
N GLU A 513 -25.89 -41.33 4.87
CA GLU A 513 -26.39 -40.10 4.22
C GLU A 513 -25.40 -38.96 4.38
N ILE A 514 -24.56 -39.00 5.40
CA ILE A 514 -23.57 -37.97 5.75
C ILE A 514 -22.20 -38.61 5.92
N VAL A 515 -21.18 -37.95 5.38
CA VAL A 515 -19.76 -38.23 5.67
C VAL A 515 -19.28 -37.11 6.58
N ALA A 516 -18.74 -37.47 7.73
CA ALA A 516 -18.10 -36.56 8.67
C ALA A 516 -16.59 -36.80 8.71
N VAL A 517 -15.78 -35.71 8.76
CA VAL A 517 -14.32 -35.83 8.80
C VAL A 517 -13.78 -35.25 10.09
N ILE A 518 -12.93 -36.02 10.75
CA ILE A 518 -12.24 -35.65 11.99
C ILE A 518 -10.75 -35.96 11.85
N ASP A 519 -9.91 -34.98 12.17
CA ASP A 519 -8.46 -35.21 12.26
C ASP A 519 -8.13 -36.12 13.46
N SER A 520 -7.02 -36.85 13.38
CA SER A 520 -6.57 -37.86 14.31
C SER A 520 -6.28 -37.38 15.73
N ASP A 521 -6.28 -36.08 16.00
CA ASP A 521 -6.00 -35.45 17.30
C ASP A 521 -7.20 -34.77 17.95
N TYR A 522 -8.40 -34.92 17.36
CA TYR A 522 -9.61 -34.23 17.82
C TYR A 522 -10.42 -35.05 18.81
N CYS A 523 -10.65 -34.52 20.01
CA CYS A 523 -11.64 -35.02 20.96
C CYS A 523 -12.96 -34.26 20.76
N VAL A 524 -14.00 -34.99 20.31
CA VAL A 524 -15.32 -34.41 20.02
C VAL A 524 -16.22 -34.45 21.26
N ALA A 525 -17.16 -33.49 21.31
CA ALA A 525 -18.19 -33.44 22.34
C ALA A 525 -19.28 -34.49 22.04
N PRO A 526 -19.89 -35.14 23.08
CA PRO A 526 -20.89 -36.19 22.90
C PRO A 526 -22.11 -35.78 22.06
N ASN A 527 -22.50 -34.51 22.08
CA ASN A 527 -23.65 -33.98 21.36
C ASN A 527 -23.33 -33.50 19.92
N TRP A 528 -22.11 -33.69 19.41
CA TRP A 528 -21.69 -33.20 18.09
C TRP A 528 -22.61 -33.65 16.97
N LEU A 529 -22.81 -34.95 16.77
CA LEU A 529 -23.71 -35.46 15.72
C LEU A 529 -25.18 -35.15 16.00
N LYS A 530 -25.59 -35.24 17.28
CA LYS A 530 -26.97 -34.98 17.69
C LYS A 530 -27.45 -33.58 17.31
N ASP A 531 -26.57 -32.57 17.45
CA ASP A 531 -26.88 -31.18 17.17
C ASP A 531 -26.74 -30.83 15.68
N LEU A 532 -25.76 -31.43 14.96
CA LEU A 532 -25.43 -31.02 13.60
C LEU A 532 -26.07 -31.87 12.49
N ALA A 533 -26.26 -33.18 12.68
CA ALA A 533 -26.81 -34.06 11.65
C ALA A 533 -28.22 -33.67 11.20
N PRO A 534 -29.12 -33.20 12.09
CA PRO A 534 -30.49 -32.81 11.70
C PRO A 534 -30.54 -31.59 10.73
N VAL A 535 -29.47 -30.77 10.65
CA VAL A 535 -29.37 -29.64 9.72
C VAL A 535 -29.49 -30.10 8.26
N PHE A 536 -29.07 -31.34 7.98
CA PHE A 536 -29.19 -31.93 6.64
C PHE A 536 -30.62 -32.33 6.23
N SER A 537 -31.64 -32.10 7.09
CA SER A 537 -33.04 -32.22 6.68
C SER A 537 -33.39 -31.28 5.51
N ALA A 538 -32.68 -30.18 5.35
CA ALA A 538 -32.78 -29.30 4.21
C ALA A 538 -31.93 -29.86 3.03
N PRO A 539 -32.53 -30.26 1.91
CA PRO A 539 -31.85 -30.96 0.82
C PRO A 539 -30.80 -30.10 0.09
N GLN A 540 -30.92 -28.79 0.13
CA GLN A 540 -29.99 -27.84 -0.46
C GLN A 540 -28.66 -27.75 0.33
N ILE A 541 -28.65 -28.11 1.64
CA ILE A 541 -27.45 -28.08 2.48
C ILE A 541 -26.61 -29.32 2.19
N ALA A 542 -25.42 -29.08 1.65
CA ALA A 542 -24.44 -30.12 1.36
C ALA A 542 -23.29 -30.17 2.36
N ILE A 543 -22.99 -29.05 3.05
CA ILE A 543 -21.91 -28.96 4.04
C ILE A 543 -22.44 -28.32 5.31
N VAL A 544 -22.05 -28.90 6.46
CA VAL A 544 -22.19 -28.31 7.80
C VAL A 544 -20.82 -28.29 8.44
N GLN A 545 -20.38 -27.10 8.86
CA GLN A 545 -19.04 -26.85 9.39
C GLN A 545 -19.11 -26.23 10.78
N ALA A 546 -18.34 -26.77 11.74
CA ALA A 546 -18.08 -26.16 13.04
C ALA A 546 -16.63 -25.61 13.10
N PRO A 547 -16.33 -24.69 14.02
CA PRO A 547 -14.96 -24.14 14.17
C PRO A 547 -13.97 -25.21 14.64
N GLN A 548 -12.72 -25.05 14.26
CA GLN A 548 -11.62 -25.73 14.91
C GLN A 548 -11.35 -25.02 16.24
N ASP A 549 -11.17 -25.81 17.28
CA ASP A 549 -10.82 -25.35 18.63
C ASP A 549 -9.72 -26.25 19.19
N TYR A 550 -9.09 -25.85 20.29
CA TYR A 550 -7.87 -26.47 20.77
C TYR A 550 -7.91 -26.68 22.29
N ARG A 551 -7.32 -27.80 22.77
CA ARG A 551 -7.34 -28.19 24.17
C ARG A 551 -6.06 -27.87 24.93
N ASP A 552 -5.01 -27.49 24.26
CA ASP A 552 -3.66 -27.25 24.78
C ASP A 552 -3.19 -25.80 24.73
N ASP A 553 -4.10 -24.85 24.48
CA ASP A 553 -3.83 -23.40 24.44
C ASP A 553 -3.29 -22.84 25.76
N GLY A 554 -3.58 -23.49 26.88
CA GLY A 554 -3.07 -23.14 28.20
C GLY A 554 -1.65 -23.62 28.53
N GLN A 555 -1.01 -24.42 27.66
CA GLN A 555 0.30 -25.01 27.95
C GLN A 555 1.44 -23.99 27.95
N ASN A 556 1.48 -23.08 26.98
CA ASN A 556 2.49 -22.04 26.87
C ASN A 556 1.99 -20.82 26.09
N ALA A 557 2.77 -19.72 26.12
CA ALA A 557 2.41 -18.47 25.47
C ALA A 557 2.33 -18.59 23.93
N PHE A 558 3.14 -19.44 23.31
CA PHE A 558 3.09 -19.64 21.87
C PHE A 558 1.77 -20.28 21.43
N LYS A 559 1.32 -21.34 22.12
CA LYS A 559 0.04 -21.98 21.84
C LYS A 559 -1.14 -21.03 22.10
N ALA A 560 -1.12 -20.28 23.20
CA ALA A 560 -2.12 -19.26 23.49
C ALA A 560 -2.17 -18.16 22.41
N MET A 561 -1.02 -17.74 21.88
CA MET A 561 -0.90 -16.75 20.79
C MET A 561 -1.48 -17.28 19.48
N CYS A 562 -1.15 -18.52 19.09
CA CYS A 562 -1.71 -19.19 17.93
C CYS A 562 -3.23 -19.36 18.05
N HIS A 563 -3.74 -19.80 19.21
CA HIS A 563 -5.17 -19.92 19.48
C HIS A 563 -5.89 -18.58 19.30
N ALA A 564 -5.33 -17.50 19.84
CA ALA A 564 -5.91 -16.17 19.68
C ALA A 564 -6.02 -15.77 18.19
N GLU A 565 -5.02 -16.08 17.36
CA GLU A 565 -5.05 -15.81 15.91
C GLU A 565 -6.14 -16.63 15.20
N TYR A 566 -6.24 -17.93 15.47
CA TYR A 566 -7.27 -18.80 14.91
C TYR A 566 -8.70 -18.33 15.23
N ARG A 567 -8.93 -17.85 16.45
CA ARG A 567 -10.25 -17.35 16.84
C ARG A 567 -10.72 -16.19 15.98
N GLY A 568 -9.83 -15.32 15.52
CA GLY A 568 -10.16 -14.26 14.57
C GLY A 568 -10.76 -14.83 13.27
N PHE A 569 -10.13 -15.85 12.72
CA PHE A 569 -10.60 -16.49 11.50
C PHE A 569 -11.99 -17.13 11.69
N PHE A 570 -12.20 -17.90 12.74
CA PHE A 570 -13.44 -18.64 12.96
C PHE A 570 -14.60 -17.75 13.43
N HIS A 571 -14.38 -16.80 14.32
CA HIS A 571 -15.45 -15.98 14.92
C HIS A 571 -15.73 -14.68 14.16
N ILE A 572 -14.83 -14.20 13.30
CA ILE A 572 -15.04 -13.03 12.45
C ILE A 572 -15.22 -13.45 11.00
N GLY A 573 -14.21 -14.05 10.40
CA GLY A 573 -14.16 -14.36 8.97
C GLY A 573 -15.23 -15.36 8.53
N MET A 574 -15.31 -16.52 9.21
CA MET A 574 -16.27 -17.58 8.83
C MET A 574 -17.71 -17.17 9.08
N VAL A 575 -18.00 -16.46 10.18
CA VAL A 575 -19.33 -15.96 10.50
C VAL A 575 -19.81 -14.95 9.44
N THR A 576 -18.93 -14.07 9.00
CA THR A 576 -19.23 -13.08 7.96
C THR A 576 -19.48 -13.75 6.60
N ARG A 577 -18.68 -14.75 6.24
CA ARG A 577 -18.82 -15.49 4.98
C ARG A 577 -20.09 -16.37 4.96
N ASN A 578 -20.49 -16.91 6.11
CA ASN A 578 -21.72 -17.72 6.21
C ASN A 578 -22.97 -16.97 5.73
N GLU A 579 -23.06 -15.64 5.99
CA GLU A 579 -24.16 -14.81 5.52
C GLU A 579 -24.32 -14.75 4.00
N ARG A 580 -23.24 -15.05 3.27
CA ARG A 580 -23.18 -15.07 1.80
C ARG A 580 -23.15 -16.48 1.22
N ASN A 581 -23.31 -17.52 2.05
CA ASN A 581 -23.11 -18.89 1.64
C ASN A 581 -21.75 -19.12 0.97
N ALA A 582 -20.69 -18.59 1.56
CA ALA A 582 -19.34 -18.54 0.99
C ALA A 582 -18.27 -18.95 2.02
N ILE A 583 -18.61 -19.88 2.93
CA ILE A 583 -17.65 -20.38 3.91
C ILE A 583 -16.50 -21.09 3.20
N ILE A 584 -15.35 -21.13 3.85
CA ILE A 584 -14.22 -21.97 3.44
C ILE A 584 -14.32 -23.25 4.25
N GLN A 585 -14.54 -24.38 3.58
CA GLN A 585 -14.60 -25.68 4.24
C GLN A 585 -13.22 -26.03 4.84
N HIS A 586 -13.22 -26.67 5.98
CA HIS A 586 -12.02 -27.18 6.69
C HIS A 586 -12.04 -28.68 6.76
N GLY A 587 -10.85 -29.28 6.80
CA GLY A 587 -10.65 -30.72 6.76
C GLY A 587 -10.94 -31.46 8.07
N THR A 588 -11.50 -30.78 9.09
CA THR A 588 -11.98 -31.39 10.34
C THR A 588 -13.19 -30.64 10.86
N MET A 589 -13.99 -31.25 11.74
CA MET A 589 -15.25 -30.71 12.22
C MET A 589 -16.23 -30.34 11.09
N THR A 590 -16.14 -31.07 9.97
CA THR A 590 -16.94 -30.88 8.76
C THR A 590 -17.81 -32.11 8.51
N MET A 591 -19.02 -31.86 8.06
CA MET A 591 -19.95 -32.88 7.59
C MET A 591 -20.36 -32.55 6.16
N VAL A 592 -20.41 -33.55 5.30
CA VAL A 592 -20.74 -33.42 3.88
C VAL A 592 -21.84 -34.43 3.52
N ARG A 593 -22.85 -34.03 2.76
CA ARG A 593 -23.86 -34.93 2.23
C ARG A 593 -23.22 -35.97 1.32
N HIS A 594 -23.34 -37.26 1.70
CA HIS A 594 -22.63 -38.36 1.04
C HIS A 594 -22.90 -38.43 -0.47
N GLN A 595 -24.17 -38.31 -0.90
CA GLN A 595 -24.50 -38.36 -2.31
C GLN A 595 -23.88 -37.22 -3.10
N VAL A 596 -23.90 -35.98 -2.56
CA VAL A 596 -23.26 -34.81 -3.21
C VAL A 596 -21.75 -35.00 -3.34
N LEU A 597 -21.08 -35.53 -2.29
CA LEU A 597 -19.65 -35.84 -2.33
C LEU A 597 -19.31 -36.85 -3.42
N LYS A 598 -20.11 -37.87 -3.61
CA LYS A 598 -19.97 -38.85 -4.68
C LYS A 598 -20.18 -38.25 -6.07
N ASP A 599 -21.29 -37.50 -6.24
CA ASP A 599 -21.66 -36.91 -7.53
C ASP A 599 -20.61 -35.90 -8.01
N LEU A 600 -19.95 -35.23 -7.10
CA LEU A 600 -18.83 -34.31 -7.36
C LEU A 600 -17.48 -35.01 -7.55
N GLY A 601 -17.41 -36.36 -7.48
CA GLY A 601 -16.18 -37.13 -7.75
C GLY A 601 -15.23 -37.29 -6.54
N GLY A 602 -15.71 -37.03 -5.31
CA GLY A 602 -14.92 -37.17 -4.07
C GLY A 602 -13.98 -36.00 -3.80
N TRP A 603 -12.93 -36.26 -3.04
CA TRP A 603 -11.91 -35.27 -2.62
C TRP A 603 -10.86 -35.10 -3.69
N ALA A 604 -10.41 -33.85 -3.93
CA ALA A 604 -9.44 -33.50 -4.96
C ALA A 604 -8.02 -33.89 -4.54
N GLU A 605 -7.47 -34.97 -5.09
CA GLU A 605 -6.12 -35.47 -4.78
C GLU A 605 -4.99 -34.59 -5.39
N TRP A 606 -5.33 -33.70 -6.34
CA TRP A 606 -4.40 -32.75 -6.96
C TRP A 606 -4.18 -31.47 -6.13
N CYS A 607 -5.03 -31.21 -5.15
CA CYS A 607 -4.99 -29.99 -4.31
C CYS A 607 -4.56 -30.35 -2.89
N ILE A 608 -3.63 -29.58 -2.33
CA ILE A 608 -3.16 -29.81 -0.95
C ILE A 608 -4.12 -29.28 0.13
N THR A 609 -5.21 -28.61 -0.29
CA THR A 609 -6.34 -28.16 0.52
C THR A 609 -7.63 -28.67 -0.13
N GLU A 610 -7.76 -29.99 -0.11
CA GLU A 610 -8.87 -30.75 -0.69
C GLU A 610 -10.24 -30.35 -0.15
N ASP A 611 -10.26 -29.90 1.10
CA ASP A 611 -11.41 -29.41 1.84
C ASP A 611 -11.92 -28.08 1.28
N ALA A 612 -11.06 -27.08 1.19
CA ALA A 612 -11.42 -25.76 0.66
C ALA A 612 -11.81 -25.83 -0.83
N GLU A 613 -11.18 -26.74 -1.59
CA GLU A 613 -11.53 -27.00 -3.00
C GLU A 613 -12.93 -27.61 -3.11
N LEU A 614 -13.21 -28.65 -2.30
CA LEU A 614 -14.54 -29.27 -2.29
C LEU A 614 -15.62 -28.25 -1.93
N GLY A 615 -15.36 -27.38 -0.94
CA GLY A 615 -16.30 -26.33 -0.53
C GLY A 615 -16.66 -25.40 -1.70
N LEU A 616 -15.68 -24.97 -2.51
CA LEU A 616 -15.92 -24.14 -3.70
C LEU A 616 -16.70 -24.94 -4.76
N ARG A 617 -16.33 -26.17 -5.05
CA ARG A 617 -16.98 -27.04 -6.04
C ARG A 617 -18.44 -27.33 -5.69
N VAL A 618 -18.77 -27.47 -4.40
CA VAL A 618 -20.13 -27.58 -3.90
C VAL A 618 -20.96 -26.33 -4.24
N PHE A 619 -20.41 -25.14 -4.07
CA PHE A 619 -21.06 -23.90 -4.42
C PHE A 619 -21.21 -23.71 -5.95
N GLU A 620 -20.25 -24.16 -6.74
CA GLU A 620 -20.31 -24.14 -8.21
C GLU A 620 -21.51 -24.92 -8.76
N HIS A 621 -21.93 -25.94 -8.01
CA HIS A 621 -23.11 -26.77 -8.34
C HIS A 621 -24.40 -26.30 -7.65
N GLY A 622 -24.39 -25.14 -6.98
CA GLY A 622 -25.58 -24.49 -6.43
C GLY A 622 -26.05 -25.01 -5.07
N TYR A 623 -25.27 -25.87 -4.44
CA TYR A 623 -25.55 -26.31 -3.07
C TYR A 623 -25.17 -25.24 -2.04
N GLU A 624 -25.67 -25.45 -0.81
CA GLU A 624 -25.43 -24.55 0.31
C GLU A 624 -24.56 -25.20 1.39
N ALA A 625 -23.84 -24.33 2.10
CA ALA A 625 -23.12 -24.72 3.30
C ALA A 625 -23.60 -23.90 4.51
N THR A 626 -23.53 -24.48 5.69
CA THR A 626 -23.90 -23.81 6.94
C THR A 626 -22.75 -23.85 7.91
N TYR A 627 -22.42 -22.71 8.52
CA TYR A 627 -21.44 -22.60 9.58
C TYR A 627 -22.09 -22.35 10.93
N ILE A 628 -21.74 -23.16 11.91
CA ILE A 628 -22.24 -23.04 13.29
C ILE A 628 -21.07 -22.64 14.19
N PRO A 629 -21.03 -21.41 14.73
CA PRO A 629 -19.89 -20.87 15.46
C PRO A 629 -19.80 -21.38 16.92
N HIS A 630 -20.06 -22.67 17.11
CA HIS A 630 -19.98 -23.36 18.39
C HIS A 630 -18.98 -24.51 18.31
N SER A 631 -18.09 -24.61 19.30
CA SER A 631 -17.06 -25.65 19.34
C SER A 631 -17.65 -26.99 19.79
N TYR A 632 -17.57 -27.98 18.92
CA TYR A 632 -17.98 -29.37 19.21
C TYR A 632 -16.80 -30.33 19.29
N GLY A 633 -15.57 -29.84 19.21
CA GLY A 633 -14.38 -30.67 19.34
C GLY A 633 -13.12 -29.83 19.44
N LYS A 634 -12.09 -30.41 20.09
CA LYS A 634 -10.83 -29.71 20.34
C LYS A 634 -9.65 -30.59 19.94
N GLY A 635 -8.79 -30.05 19.09
CA GLY A 635 -7.55 -30.66 18.64
C GLY A 635 -6.32 -30.15 19.37
N LEU A 636 -5.14 -30.38 18.81
CA LEU A 636 -3.86 -29.93 19.33
C LEU A 636 -3.27 -28.81 18.43
N MET A 637 -2.70 -27.77 19.06
CA MET A 637 -1.98 -26.70 18.38
C MET A 637 -0.63 -27.19 17.83
N PRO A 638 -0.06 -26.53 16.80
CA PRO A 638 1.34 -26.75 16.45
C PRO A 638 2.27 -26.43 17.63
N ASP A 639 3.29 -27.29 17.86
CA ASP A 639 4.20 -27.13 18.98
C ASP A 639 5.26 -26.04 18.77
N THR A 640 5.65 -25.81 17.51
CA THR A 640 6.71 -24.86 17.14
C THR A 640 6.27 -23.87 16.07
N PHE A 641 6.95 -22.73 16.01
CA PHE A 641 6.69 -21.73 14.98
C PHE A 641 6.94 -22.28 13.56
N ILE A 642 7.91 -23.18 13.37
CA ILE A 642 8.17 -23.79 12.04
C ILE A 642 6.97 -24.67 11.61
N ASP A 643 6.33 -25.37 12.53
CA ASP A 643 5.17 -26.20 12.20
C ASP A 643 3.95 -25.32 11.90
N PHE A 644 3.81 -24.19 12.61
CA PHE A 644 2.79 -23.18 12.30
C PHE A 644 3.00 -22.57 10.91
N LYS A 645 4.26 -22.24 10.54
CA LYS A 645 4.64 -21.79 9.18
C LYS A 645 4.27 -22.85 8.12
N LYS A 646 4.61 -24.13 8.33
CA LYS A 646 4.28 -25.22 7.39
C LYS A 646 2.78 -25.34 7.16
N GLN A 647 1.98 -25.21 8.21
CA GLN A 647 0.52 -25.29 8.10
C GLN A 647 -0.02 -24.12 7.27
N ARG A 648 0.41 -22.88 7.53
CA ARG A 648 -0.03 -21.69 6.79
C ARG A 648 0.48 -21.67 5.35
N PHE A 649 1.69 -22.19 5.12
CA PHE A 649 2.21 -22.41 3.78
C PHE A 649 1.26 -23.28 2.95
N ARG A 650 0.82 -24.43 3.49
CA ARG A 650 -0.12 -25.31 2.80
C ARG A 650 -1.43 -24.59 2.45
N TRP A 651 -1.99 -23.83 3.38
CA TRP A 651 -3.24 -23.12 3.15
C TRP A 651 -3.12 -22.08 2.04
N ALA A 652 -2.07 -21.27 2.07
CA ALA A 652 -1.86 -20.23 1.08
C ALA A 652 -1.50 -20.81 -0.31
N TYR A 653 -0.67 -21.85 -0.35
CA TYR A 653 -0.32 -22.54 -1.60
C TYR A 653 -1.55 -23.21 -2.22
N GLY A 654 -2.32 -23.96 -1.42
CA GLY A 654 -3.56 -24.61 -1.88
C GLY A 654 -4.60 -23.62 -2.38
N ALA A 655 -4.75 -22.48 -1.71
CA ALA A 655 -5.62 -21.40 -2.19
C ALA A 655 -5.23 -20.91 -3.60
N MET A 656 -3.94 -20.84 -3.92
CA MET A 656 -3.47 -20.47 -5.27
C MET A 656 -3.68 -21.59 -6.29
N GLN A 657 -3.56 -22.87 -5.86
CA GLN A 657 -3.98 -23.99 -6.72
C GLN A 657 -5.47 -23.89 -7.08
N ILE A 658 -6.31 -23.64 -6.09
CA ILE A 658 -7.76 -23.47 -6.27
C ILE A 658 -8.05 -22.25 -7.18
N LEU A 659 -7.43 -21.10 -6.91
CA LEU A 659 -7.61 -19.90 -7.74
C LEU A 659 -7.27 -20.16 -9.21
N ARG A 660 -6.19 -20.87 -9.50
CA ARG A 660 -5.78 -21.20 -10.87
C ARG A 660 -6.73 -22.21 -11.55
N ALA A 661 -7.14 -23.24 -10.83
CA ALA A 661 -8.02 -24.29 -11.36
C ALA A 661 -9.44 -23.76 -11.63
N HIS A 662 -9.97 -22.92 -10.74
CA HIS A 662 -11.34 -22.40 -10.80
C HIS A 662 -11.43 -20.93 -11.26
N ALA A 663 -10.35 -20.38 -11.89
CA ALA A 663 -10.32 -18.98 -12.31
C ALA A 663 -11.47 -18.63 -13.30
N ALA A 664 -11.79 -19.54 -14.23
CA ALA A 664 -12.82 -19.30 -15.22
C ALA A 664 -14.23 -19.15 -14.58
N GLU A 665 -14.52 -19.92 -13.55
CA GLU A 665 -15.74 -19.93 -12.77
C GLU A 665 -15.83 -18.71 -11.85
N LEU A 666 -14.77 -18.42 -11.13
CA LEU A 666 -14.67 -17.28 -10.23
C LEU A 666 -14.80 -15.94 -10.96
N PHE A 667 -14.18 -15.80 -12.12
CA PHE A 667 -14.29 -14.58 -12.93
C PHE A 667 -15.48 -14.57 -13.89
N GLY A 668 -16.35 -15.57 -13.80
CA GLY A 668 -17.60 -15.63 -14.59
C GLY A 668 -17.42 -15.91 -16.08
N ARG A 669 -16.25 -16.45 -16.48
CA ARG A 669 -15.98 -16.87 -17.87
C ARG A 669 -16.64 -18.20 -18.23
N ARG A 670 -16.92 -19.05 -17.23
CA ARG A 670 -17.75 -20.25 -17.37
C ARG A 670 -19.05 -20.09 -16.58
N PRO A 671 -20.20 -20.47 -17.15
CA PRO A 671 -21.46 -20.43 -16.45
C PRO A 671 -21.51 -21.51 -15.37
N MET A 672 -21.55 -21.11 -14.10
CA MET A 672 -21.74 -21.96 -12.94
C MET A 672 -22.73 -21.27 -12.00
N GLN A 673 -23.23 -22.01 -10.98
CA GLN A 673 -24.26 -21.49 -10.08
C GLN A 673 -23.70 -20.57 -8.96
N LEU A 674 -22.45 -20.10 -9.11
CA LEU A 674 -21.83 -19.17 -8.16
C LEU A 674 -22.53 -17.81 -8.15
N THR A 675 -22.98 -17.39 -6.98
CA THR A 675 -23.48 -16.03 -6.76
C THR A 675 -22.35 -14.99 -6.78
N SER A 676 -22.67 -13.74 -7.05
CA SER A 676 -21.71 -12.64 -6.95
C SER A 676 -21.12 -12.48 -5.54
N GLY A 677 -21.89 -12.78 -4.49
CA GLY A 677 -21.42 -12.78 -3.11
C GLY A 677 -20.37 -13.85 -2.85
N GLN A 678 -20.56 -15.08 -3.34
CA GLN A 678 -19.58 -16.16 -3.24
C GLN A 678 -18.28 -15.82 -3.96
N ARG A 679 -18.36 -15.39 -5.24
CA ARG A 679 -17.17 -14.94 -6.00
C ARG A 679 -16.40 -13.86 -5.27
N TYR A 680 -17.12 -12.85 -4.75
CA TYR A 680 -16.49 -11.76 -3.98
C TYR A 680 -15.76 -12.28 -2.74
N HIS A 681 -16.39 -13.12 -1.91
CA HIS A 681 -15.79 -13.58 -0.65
C HIS A 681 -14.60 -14.52 -0.86
N PHE A 682 -14.59 -15.32 -1.92
CA PHE A 682 -13.42 -16.12 -2.28
C PHE A 682 -12.27 -15.22 -2.74
N LEU A 683 -12.49 -14.34 -3.71
CA LEU A 683 -11.45 -13.44 -4.24
C LEU A 683 -10.97 -12.44 -3.18
N ALA A 684 -11.88 -11.77 -2.47
CA ALA A 684 -11.53 -10.83 -1.42
C ALA A 684 -10.85 -11.49 -0.21
N GLY A 685 -11.18 -12.77 0.07
CA GLY A 685 -10.54 -13.54 1.14
C GLY A 685 -9.08 -13.90 0.85
N TRP A 686 -8.71 -14.07 -0.41
CA TRP A 686 -7.32 -14.34 -0.83
C TRP A 686 -6.51 -13.07 -1.11
N LEU A 687 -7.18 -11.93 -1.26
CA LEU A 687 -6.53 -10.66 -1.59
C LEU A 687 -5.44 -10.23 -0.56
N PRO A 688 -5.64 -10.38 0.77
CA PRO A 688 -4.58 -10.11 1.74
C PRO A 688 -3.35 -11.00 1.54
N TRP A 689 -3.53 -12.28 1.19
CA TRP A 689 -2.43 -13.21 0.93
C TRP A 689 -1.69 -12.90 -0.38
N LEU A 690 -2.43 -12.48 -1.43
CA LEU A 690 -1.81 -11.97 -2.66
C LEU A 690 -1.00 -10.70 -2.38
N ALA A 691 -1.50 -9.82 -1.51
CA ALA A 691 -0.78 -8.63 -1.07
C ALA A 691 0.52 -8.97 -0.31
N ASP A 692 0.52 -10.02 0.52
CA ASP A 692 1.74 -10.51 1.19
C ASP A 692 2.78 -11.00 0.16
N GLY A 693 2.35 -11.68 -0.91
CA GLY A 693 3.22 -12.06 -2.02
C GLY A 693 3.84 -10.86 -2.74
N LEU A 694 3.03 -9.86 -3.07
CA LEU A 694 3.51 -8.61 -3.66
C LEU A 694 4.42 -7.83 -2.71
N ASN A 695 4.16 -7.88 -1.41
CA ASN A 695 4.96 -7.20 -0.40
C ASN A 695 6.40 -7.76 -0.31
N ILE A 696 6.60 -9.06 -0.54
CA ILE A 696 7.96 -9.62 -0.66
C ILE A 696 8.72 -8.96 -1.80
N ILE A 697 8.09 -8.84 -2.98
CA ILE A 697 8.69 -8.20 -4.16
C ILE A 697 8.96 -6.72 -3.87
N PHE A 698 7.99 -6.03 -3.27
CA PHE A 698 8.12 -4.63 -2.89
C PHE A 698 9.30 -4.39 -1.94
N ASN A 699 9.48 -5.24 -0.91
CA ASN A 699 10.57 -5.09 0.05
C ASN A 699 11.95 -5.30 -0.59
N GLN A 700 12.09 -6.24 -1.54
CA GLN A 700 13.33 -6.39 -2.31
C GLN A 700 13.62 -5.14 -3.14
N PHE A 701 12.57 -4.60 -3.78
CA PHE A 701 12.69 -3.38 -4.57
C PHE A 701 13.03 -2.17 -3.70
N ALA A 702 12.45 -2.07 -2.50
CA ALA A 702 12.71 -1.00 -1.54
C ALA A 702 14.17 -1.00 -1.07
N LEU A 703 14.73 -2.17 -0.78
CA LEU A 703 16.15 -2.31 -0.43
C LEU A 703 17.06 -1.88 -1.59
N PHE A 704 16.76 -2.36 -2.81
CA PHE A 704 17.53 -2.00 -4.01
C PHE A 704 17.43 -0.49 -4.29
N TRP A 705 16.24 0.09 -4.22
CA TRP A 705 16.02 1.52 -4.44
C TRP A 705 16.78 2.37 -3.42
N SER A 706 16.75 1.97 -2.16
CA SER A 706 17.51 2.65 -1.08
C SER A 706 19.02 2.63 -1.33
N LEU A 707 19.54 1.52 -1.84
CA LEU A 707 20.96 1.45 -2.27
C LEU A 707 21.24 2.44 -3.41
N LEU A 708 20.38 2.49 -4.42
CA LEU A 708 20.54 3.43 -5.53
C LEU A 708 20.48 4.89 -5.07
N MET A 709 19.63 5.21 -4.10
CA MET A 709 19.57 6.55 -3.50
C MET A 709 20.87 6.93 -2.80
N ILE A 710 21.52 5.99 -2.12
CA ILE A 710 22.79 6.22 -1.44
C ILE A 710 23.94 6.41 -2.44
N TYR A 711 24.02 5.56 -3.48
CA TYR A 711 25.09 5.63 -4.48
C TYR A 711 24.91 6.74 -5.53
N PHE A 712 23.67 7.12 -5.82
CA PHE A 712 23.35 8.13 -6.83
C PHE A 712 22.40 9.21 -6.26
N PRO A 713 22.81 9.91 -5.16
CA PRO A 713 21.92 10.80 -4.40
C PRO A 713 21.39 12.00 -5.23
N ARG A 714 22.10 12.41 -6.29
CA ARG A 714 21.68 13.51 -7.18
C ARG A 714 20.73 13.07 -8.28
N LYS A 715 20.64 11.76 -8.59
CA LYS A 715 19.84 11.22 -9.72
C LYS A 715 18.63 10.43 -9.28
N ILE A 716 18.68 9.84 -8.09
CA ILE A 716 17.62 8.93 -7.60
C ILE A 716 17.12 9.45 -6.27
N ASP A 717 15.86 9.78 -6.29
CA ASP A 717 15.14 10.36 -5.17
C ASP A 717 14.23 9.32 -4.48
N ALA A 718 13.82 9.58 -3.22
CA ALA A 718 12.78 8.79 -2.56
C ALA A 718 11.47 8.88 -3.35
N PRO A 719 10.66 7.80 -3.41
CA PRO A 719 9.33 7.88 -3.98
C PRO A 719 8.50 8.96 -3.29
N LEU A 720 7.63 9.63 -4.04
CA LEU A 720 6.76 10.67 -3.50
C LEU A 720 5.99 10.18 -2.27
N ALA A 721 5.89 11.01 -1.26
CA ALA A 721 5.25 10.67 0.02
C ALA A 721 3.82 10.12 -0.16
N MET A 722 3.09 10.56 -1.18
CA MET A 722 1.75 10.07 -1.49
C MET A 722 1.68 8.56 -1.72
N PHE A 723 2.72 7.94 -2.30
CA PHE A 723 2.80 6.48 -2.48
C PHE A 723 3.19 5.74 -1.19
N SER A 724 3.84 6.42 -0.26
CA SER A 724 4.24 5.89 1.05
C SER A 724 3.13 6.00 2.10
N VAL A 725 2.35 7.07 2.08
CA VAL A 725 1.30 7.35 3.08
C VAL A 725 0.19 6.30 3.05
N LEU A 726 -0.23 5.84 1.86
CA LEU A 726 -1.34 4.89 1.75
C LEU A 726 -1.02 3.50 2.36
N PRO A 727 0.15 2.86 2.12
CA PRO A 727 0.54 1.65 2.84
C PRO A 727 0.63 1.83 4.36
N LEU A 728 1.14 2.98 4.84
CA LEU A 728 1.20 3.30 6.26
C LEU A 728 -0.21 3.42 6.88
N LEU A 729 -1.12 4.10 6.19
CA LEU A 729 -2.52 4.20 6.61
C LEU A 729 -3.21 2.84 6.61
N LEU A 730 -2.95 1.98 5.62
CA LEU A 730 -3.48 0.62 5.58
C LEU A 730 -3.00 -0.21 6.79
N PHE A 731 -1.73 -0.07 7.18
CA PHE A 731 -1.20 -0.75 8.37
C PHE A 731 -1.94 -0.31 9.64
N VAL A 732 -2.08 1.00 9.85
CA VAL A 732 -2.82 1.57 11.00
C VAL A 732 -4.29 1.13 10.96
N PHE A 733 -4.90 1.14 9.78
CA PHE A 733 -6.29 0.71 9.57
C PHE A 733 -6.48 -0.77 9.94
N LYS A 734 -5.58 -1.65 9.49
CA LYS A 734 -5.62 -3.09 9.84
C LYS A 734 -5.49 -3.30 11.35
N LEU A 735 -4.60 -2.57 12.01
CA LEU A 735 -4.43 -2.66 13.45
C LEU A 735 -5.69 -2.18 14.20
N ALA A 736 -6.27 -1.07 13.78
CA ALA A 736 -7.52 -0.55 14.37
C ALA A 736 -8.70 -1.53 14.16
N LYS A 737 -8.84 -2.09 12.96
CA LYS A 737 -9.83 -3.14 12.64
C LYS A 737 -9.65 -4.34 13.57
N LEU A 738 -8.43 -4.84 13.71
CA LEU A 738 -8.11 -6.01 14.52
C LEU A 738 -8.46 -5.75 15.99
N MET A 739 -7.98 -4.64 16.57
CA MET A 739 -8.27 -4.26 17.96
C MET A 739 -9.78 -4.17 18.22
N HIS A 740 -10.52 -3.55 17.31
CA HIS A 740 -11.97 -3.41 17.45
C HIS A 740 -12.71 -4.74 17.32
N LEU A 741 -12.47 -5.51 16.25
CA LEU A 741 -13.21 -6.73 15.98
C LEU A 741 -12.89 -7.85 16.97
N TYR A 742 -11.64 -7.96 17.44
CA TYR A 742 -11.26 -8.93 18.45
C TYR A 742 -11.98 -8.67 19.78
N ARG A 743 -12.07 -7.40 20.17
CA ARG A 743 -12.82 -7.03 21.37
C ARG A 743 -14.31 -7.35 21.23
N VAL A 744 -14.92 -7.02 20.08
CA VAL A 744 -16.38 -7.06 19.92
C VAL A 744 -16.90 -8.42 19.44
N ARG A 745 -16.11 -9.20 18.68
CA ARG A 745 -16.54 -10.46 18.06
C ARG A 745 -15.84 -11.70 18.61
N VAL A 746 -14.68 -11.55 19.25
CA VAL A 746 -13.92 -12.66 19.83
C VAL A 746 -13.97 -12.62 21.35
N GLY A 747 -14.24 -11.47 21.97
CA GLY A 747 -14.17 -11.28 23.42
C GLY A 747 -12.74 -11.25 23.95
N ALA A 748 -11.77 -10.91 23.07
CA ALA A 748 -10.35 -10.90 23.41
C ALA A 748 -9.94 -9.60 24.12
N GLY A 749 -9.06 -9.72 25.11
CA GLY A 749 -8.37 -8.59 25.72
C GLY A 749 -7.24 -8.05 24.83
N VAL A 750 -6.67 -6.90 25.23
CA VAL A 750 -5.58 -6.24 24.49
C VAL A 750 -4.36 -7.16 24.30
N ARG A 751 -3.95 -7.89 25.36
CA ARG A 751 -2.80 -8.81 25.28
C ARG A 751 -3.02 -9.94 24.28
N GLN A 752 -4.21 -10.54 24.29
CA GLN A 752 -4.59 -11.59 23.33
C GLN A 752 -4.62 -11.05 21.90
N THR A 753 -5.14 -9.83 21.70
CA THR A 753 -5.18 -9.19 20.39
C THR A 753 -3.78 -8.87 19.86
N LEU A 754 -2.88 -8.37 20.70
CA LEU A 754 -1.48 -8.13 20.34
C LEU A 754 -0.75 -9.44 20.03
N ALA A 755 -0.99 -10.48 20.82
CA ALA A 755 -0.42 -11.81 20.58
C ALA A 755 -0.91 -12.39 19.24
N ALA A 756 -2.21 -12.28 18.95
CA ALA A 756 -2.78 -12.65 17.64
C ALA A 756 -2.17 -11.84 16.48
N SER A 757 -1.91 -10.54 16.70
CA SER A 757 -1.25 -9.68 15.71
C SER A 757 0.17 -10.16 15.40
N ILE A 758 0.96 -10.48 16.43
CA ILE A 758 2.33 -11.00 16.27
C ILE A 758 2.30 -12.33 15.53
N ALA A 759 1.39 -13.25 15.89
CA ALA A 759 1.24 -14.52 15.21
C ALA A 759 0.89 -14.35 13.73
N GLY A 760 -0.12 -13.50 13.41
CA GLY A 760 -0.57 -13.27 12.05
C GLY A 760 0.46 -12.54 11.19
N LEU A 761 1.06 -11.44 11.70
CA LEU A 761 2.11 -10.69 11.00
C LEU A 761 3.36 -11.54 10.77
N GLY A 762 3.74 -12.38 11.75
CA GLY A 762 4.89 -13.29 11.63
C GLY A 762 4.75 -14.33 10.52
N LEU A 763 3.55 -14.58 10.04
CA LEU A 763 3.28 -15.51 8.93
C LEU A 763 3.33 -14.85 7.55
N ALA A 764 3.32 -13.50 7.46
CA ALA A 764 3.19 -12.77 6.20
C ALA A 764 4.25 -13.18 5.15
N HIS A 765 5.52 -13.35 5.57
CA HIS A 765 6.58 -13.82 4.67
C HIS A 765 6.31 -15.23 4.13
N THR A 766 5.96 -16.16 5.01
CA THR A 766 5.67 -17.55 4.64
C THR A 766 4.44 -17.64 3.72
N ILE A 767 3.39 -16.89 4.02
CA ILE A 767 2.17 -16.80 3.19
C ILE A 767 2.52 -16.21 1.83
N GLY A 768 3.24 -15.09 1.80
CA GLY A 768 3.66 -14.45 0.55
C GLY A 768 4.50 -15.36 -0.33
N TYR A 769 5.47 -16.08 0.25
CA TYR A 769 6.27 -17.07 -0.46
C TYR A 769 5.41 -18.23 -1.01
N ALA A 770 4.48 -18.74 -0.21
CA ALA A 770 3.55 -19.80 -0.63
C ALA A 770 2.66 -19.33 -1.80
N VAL A 771 2.18 -18.11 -1.76
CA VAL A 771 1.39 -17.48 -2.85
C VAL A 771 2.21 -17.41 -4.13
N LEU A 772 3.41 -16.82 -4.10
CA LEU A 772 4.26 -16.72 -5.29
C LEU A 772 4.58 -18.10 -5.85
N LYS A 773 4.92 -19.05 -5.00
CA LYS A 773 5.20 -20.43 -5.41
C LYS A 773 3.96 -21.11 -5.97
N GLY A 774 2.79 -20.97 -5.34
CA GLY A 774 1.53 -21.57 -5.78
C GLY A 774 0.98 -20.99 -7.09
N LEU A 775 1.31 -19.75 -7.42
CA LEU A 775 1.00 -19.16 -8.73
C LEU A 775 1.90 -19.71 -9.86
N LEU A 776 3.11 -20.16 -9.53
CA LEU A 776 4.12 -20.58 -10.50
C LEU A 776 4.28 -22.09 -10.62
N THR A 777 3.93 -22.88 -9.59
CA THR A 777 4.17 -24.32 -9.53
C THR A 777 2.91 -25.12 -9.21
N ASN A 778 2.92 -26.44 -9.48
CA ASN A 778 1.79 -27.34 -9.23
C ASN A 778 2.11 -28.50 -8.26
N ASN A 779 3.37 -28.77 -7.97
CA ASN A 779 3.81 -30.05 -7.39
C ASN A 779 4.53 -29.86 -6.05
N GLU A 780 3.84 -29.31 -5.06
CA GLU A 780 4.38 -29.30 -3.70
C GLU A 780 3.93 -30.56 -2.94
N PRO A 781 4.86 -31.25 -2.25
CA PRO A 781 4.49 -32.37 -1.42
C PRO A 781 3.69 -31.92 -0.20
N PHE A 782 2.80 -32.77 0.26
CA PHE A 782 2.07 -32.55 1.51
C PHE A 782 3.02 -32.72 2.71
N PHE A 783 3.29 -31.61 3.41
CA PHE A 783 4.08 -31.62 4.63
C PHE A 783 3.16 -31.84 5.84
N ARG A 784 3.31 -32.99 6.51
CA ARG A 784 2.66 -33.21 7.80
C ARG A 784 3.16 -32.22 8.85
N THR A 785 2.27 -31.75 9.71
CA THR A 785 2.64 -30.99 10.91
C THR A 785 2.85 -31.99 12.05
N PRO A 786 4.07 -32.27 12.49
CA PRO A 786 4.31 -33.18 13.62
C PRO A 786 3.68 -32.59 14.90
N LYS A 787 3.09 -33.47 15.70
CA LYS A 787 2.51 -33.14 17.01
C LYS A 787 3.27 -33.93 18.08
N GLN A 788 4.55 -33.60 18.24
CA GLN A 788 5.43 -34.17 19.24
C GLN A 788 5.96 -33.05 20.12
N ALA A 789 5.83 -33.18 21.43
CA ALA A 789 6.26 -32.18 22.43
C ALA A 789 7.80 -32.06 22.53
N ASN A 790 8.45 -31.70 21.44
CA ASN A 790 9.89 -31.44 21.41
C ASN A 790 10.14 -29.94 21.52
N ALA A 791 10.65 -29.49 22.65
CA ALA A 791 11.13 -28.13 22.84
C ALA A 791 12.25 -27.84 21.84
N GLN A 792 12.05 -26.85 21.00
CA GLN A 792 13.05 -26.38 20.04
C GLN A 792 14.12 -25.56 20.79
N SER A 793 15.40 -25.73 20.43
CA SER A 793 16.46 -24.88 20.98
C SER A 793 16.35 -23.45 20.42
N LEU A 794 16.84 -22.45 21.17
CA LEU A 794 16.86 -21.07 20.70
C LEU A 794 17.58 -20.91 19.36
N TRP A 795 18.68 -21.65 19.16
CA TRP A 795 19.40 -21.65 17.88
C TRP A 795 18.55 -22.22 16.74
N GLY A 796 17.86 -23.32 17.00
CA GLY A 796 16.92 -23.90 16.03
C GLY A 796 15.78 -22.94 15.68
N ALA A 797 15.27 -22.18 16.67
CA ALA A 797 14.25 -21.15 16.45
C ALA A 797 14.75 -20.01 15.56
N LEU A 798 15.98 -19.52 15.78
CA LEU A 798 16.59 -18.51 14.93
C LEU A 798 16.85 -19.03 13.51
N GLN A 799 17.28 -20.29 13.36
CA GLN A 799 17.41 -20.91 12.04
C GLN A 799 16.07 -21.03 11.30
N ALA A 800 14.99 -21.32 12.03
CA ALA A 800 13.64 -21.44 11.47
C ALA A 800 13.08 -20.11 10.91
N CYS A 801 13.59 -18.97 11.39
CA CYS A 801 13.20 -17.62 10.94
C CYS A 801 14.37 -16.82 10.35
N ARG A 802 15.41 -17.49 9.84
CA ARG A 802 16.65 -16.84 9.33
C ARG A 802 16.38 -15.83 8.21
N GLU A 803 15.44 -16.12 7.31
CA GLU A 803 15.08 -15.25 6.19
C GLU A 803 14.38 -14.00 6.71
N GLU A 804 13.44 -14.16 7.64
CA GLU A 804 12.74 -13.05 8.27
C GLU A 804 13.69 -12.20 9.14
N ALA A 805 14.63 -12.83 9.86
CA ALA A 805 15.65 -12.11 10.63
C ALA A 805 16.57 -11.29 9.73
N LEU A 806 17.01 -11.86 8.60
CA LEU A 806 17.81 -11.17 7.60
C LEU A 806 17.05 -9.97 7.00
N MET A 807 15.78 -10.15 6.64
CA MET A 807 14.94 -9.07 6.10
C MET A 807 14.69 -7.97 7.12
N THR A 808 14.44 -8.32 8.38
CA THR A 808 14.32 -7.34 9.48
C THR A 808 15.58 -6.49 9.57
N PHE A 809 16.75 -7.16 9.62
CA PHE A 809 18.04 -6.48 9.70
C PHE A 809 18.29 -5.61 8.45
N ALA A 810 18.06 -6.14 7.26
CA ALA A 810 18.29 -5.42 6.00
C ALA A 810 17.43 -4.16 5.88
N LEU A 811 16.12 -4.24 6.21
CA LEU A 811 15.22 -3.09 6.16
C LEU A 811 15.60 -2.02 7.20
N LEU A 812 15.91 -2.41 8.44
CA LEU A 812 16.33 -1.46 9.48
C LEU A 812 17.70 -0.86 9.18
N LEU A 813 18.64 -1.65 8.68
CA LEU A 813 19.96 -1.17 8.25
C LEU A 813 19.83 -0.20 7.07
N SER A 814 18.96 -0.52 6.11
CA SER A 814 18.68 0.36 4.97
C SER A 814 18.03 1.68 5.40
N ALA A 815 17.06 1.63 6.31
CA ALA A 815 16.44 2.81 6.90
C ALA A 815 17.48 3.69 7.63
N TRP A 816 18.34 3.07 8.43
CA TRP A 816 19.44 3.75 9.11
C TRP A 816 20.47 4.32 8.13
N ALA A 817 20.92 3.53 7.15
CA ALA A 817 21.92 3.95 6.17
C ALA A 817 21.41 5.11 5.31
N VAL A 818 20.17 5.06 4.85
CA VAL A 818 19.52 6.17 4.15
C VAL A 818 19.50 7.42 5.03
N THR A 819 19.12 7.27 6.31
CA THR A 819 19.12 8.38 7.27
C THR A 819 20.50 8.98 7.47
N VAL A 820 21.54 8.18 7.73
CA VAL A 820 22.90 8.67 8.04
C VAL A 820 23.59 9.25 6.80
N ASN A 821 23.57 8.56 5.66
CA ASN A 821 24.29 9.01 4.47
C ASN A 821 23.69 10.26 3.81
N LEU A 822 22.42 10.52 4.05
CA LEU A 822 21.77 11.71 3.52
C LEU A 822 21.68 12.86 4.54
N SER A 823 22.13 12.67 5.84
CA SER A 823 22.12 13.69 6.89
C SER A 823 23.45 14.39 7.11
N ASP A 824 24.58 13.81 6.66
CA ASP A 824 25.90 14.35 6.96
C ASP A 824 26.36 15.38 5.93
N GLY A 825 26.35 16.55 6.40
CA GLY A 825 27.12 17.76 6.15
C GLY A 825 27.80 18.03 4.82
N SER A 826 27.35 19.03 4.19
CA SER A 826 27.75 19.93 3.15
C SER A 826 26.55 20.25 2.23
N LEU A 827 26.65 20.30 0.98
CA LEU A 827 25.55 20.53 0.01
C LEU A 827 24.38 19.53 0.07
N ASP A 828 24.61 18.36 0.67
CA ASP A 828 23.63 17.27 0.74
C ASP A 828 22.70 17.31 1.97
N ARG A 829 22.98 18.14 3.01
CA ARG A 829 22.00 18.43 4.10
C ARG A 829 20.66 18.91 3.57
N MET A 830 20.69 19.47 2.41
CA MET A 830 19.53 20.01 1.72
C MET A 830 18.52 18.98 1.25
N ARG A 831 18.84 17.69 1.20
CA ARG A 831 17.92 16.64 0.71
C ARG A 831 17.12 15.92 1.79
N MET A 832 17.60 15.89 3.02
CA MET A 832 17.08 15.03 4.05
C MET A 832 15.79 15.46 4.73
N ASP A 833 15.52 16.73 4.77
CA ASP A 833 14.28 17.22 5.36
C ASP A 833 13.07 17.15 4.41
N SER A 834 13.17 16.31 3.36
CA SER A 834 12.01 16.08 2.50
C SER A 834 11.01 15.14 3.19
N PRO A 835 9.71 15.48 3.19
CA PRO A 835 8.65 14.59 3.67
C PRO A 835 8.66 13.22 2.99
N ASP A 836 9.09 13.17 1.72
CA ASP A 836 9.19 11.95 0.92
C ASP A 836 10.20 10.97 1.52
N LEU A 837 11.38 11.46 1.90
CA LEU A 837 12.42 10.62 2.49
C LEU A 837 12.02 10.10 3.86
N ARG A 838 11.44 10.97 4.70
CA ARG A 838 10.93 10.57 6.03
C ARG A 838 9.84 9.51 5.91
N ALA A 839 8.91 9.69 4.96
CA ALA A 839 7.86 8.71 4.68
C ALA A 839 8.45 7.38 4.18
N TRP A 840 9.47 7.42 3.31
CA TRP A 840 10.16 6.23 2.83
C TRP A 840 10.86 5.46 3.94
N VAL A 841 11.62 6.14 4.79
CA VAL A 841 12.26 5.55 5.98
C VAL A 841 11.22 4.91 6.89
N LEU A 842 10.10 5.60 7.14
CA LEU A 842 9.02 5.07 7.97
C LEU A 842 8.39 3.81 7.35
N VAL A 843 8.21 3.76 6.02
CA VAL A 843 7.72 2.56 5.32
C VAL A 843 8.66 1.39 5.57
N MET A 844 9.98 1.55 5.44
CA MET A 844 10.93 0.46 5.70
C MET A 844 10.87 -0.04 7.15
N VAL A 845 10.75 0.87 8.12
CA VAL A 845 10.59 0.52 9.53
C VAL A 845 9.28 -0.24 9.76
N VAL A 846 8.16 0.23 9.22
CA VAL A 846 6.85 -0.44 9.36
C VAL A 846 6.87 -1.80 8.67
N GLN A 847 7.47 -1.93 7.49
CA GLN A 847 7.60 -3.21 6.78
C GLN A 847 8.47 -4.22 7.57
N SER A 848 9.47 -3.76 8.32
CA SER A 848 10.29 -4.64 9.17
C SER A 848 9.49 -5.29 10.31
N ILE A 849 8.35 -4.70 10.74
CA ILE A 849 7.53 -5.21 11.85
C ILE A 849 7.01 -6.61 11.56
N SER A 850 6.56 -6.90 10.34
CA SER A 850 6.08 -8.24 9.98
C SER A 850 7.18 -9.30 10.12
N TYR A 851 8.37 -9.01 9.65
CA TYR A 851 9.53 -9.90 9.77
C TYR A 851 10.01 -10.02 11.22
N ALA A 852 10.08 -8.92 11.96
CA ALA A 852 10.41 -8.92 13.39
C ALA A 852 9.38 -9.72 14.21
N SER A 853 8.11 -9.69 13.83
CA SER A 853 7.04 -10.50 14.45
C SER A 853 7.27 -12.00 14.25
N ALA A 854 7.79 -12.42 13.10
CA ALA A 854 8.18 -13.83 12.87
C ALA A 854 9.32 -14.26 13.80
N VAL A 855 10.34 -13.41 13.93
CA VAL A 855 11.45 -13.66 14.85
C VAL A 855 10.96 -13.73 16.30
N ALA A 856 10.09 -12.80 16.71
CA ALA A 856 9.50 -12.80 18.05
C ALA A 856 8.66 -14.07 18.30
N ALA A 857 7.80 -14.47 17.38
CA ALA A 857 6.99 -15.68 17.48
C ALA A 857 7.86 -16.93 17.57
N SER A 858 8.95 -17.01 16.79
CA SER A 858 9.89 -18.13 16.83
C SER A 858 10.63 -18.23 18.18
N ILE A 859 11.08 -17.11 18.72
CA ILE A 859 11.73 -17.06 20.04
C ILE A 859 10.73 -17.42 21.14
N ILE A 860 9.50 -16.91 21.11
CA ILE A 860 8.44 -17.24 22.08
C ILE A 860 8.16 -18.73 22.06
N SER A 861 8.14 -19.38 20.87
CA SER A 861 7.92 -20.83 20.77
C SER A 861 9.04 -21.66 21.41
N ALA A 862 10.29 -21.16 21.36
CA ALA A 862 11.45 -21.86 21.97
C ALA A 862 11.56 -21.65 23.49
N LEU A 863 11.18 -20.46 23.97
CA LEU A 863 11.32 -20.11 25.40
C LEU A 863 10.27 -20.74 26.30
N GLN A 864 9.22 -21.35 25.77
CA GLN A 864 8.15 -22.00 26.53
C GLN A 864 7.57 -21.11 27.64
N LEU A 865 7.38 -19.82 27.34
CA LEU A 865 6.85 -18.84 28.29
C LEU A 865 5.43 -19.23 28.74
N PRO A 866 5.00 -18.85 29.98
CA PRO A 866 3.69 -19.22 30.46
C PRO A 866 2.55 -18.55 29.67
N ALA A 867 1.49 -19.30 29.40
CA ALA A 867 0.29 -18.82 28.66
C ALA A 867 -0.38 -17.61 29.31
N SER A 868 -0.20 -17.40 30.61
CA SER A 868 -0.73 -16.23 31.35
C SER A 868 -0.20 -14.90 30.85
N LEU A 869 0.92 -14.84 30.14
CA LEU A 869 1.43 -13.62 29.49
C LEU A 869 0.50 -13.13 28.37
N VAL A 870 -0.09 -14.06 27.63
CA VAL A 870 -1.09 -13.76 26.60
C VAL A 870 -2.47 -13.52 27.23
N GLY A 871 -2.80 -14.24 28.27
CA GLY A 871 -4.09 -14.27 28.93
C GLY A 871 -4.92 -15.47 28.47
N LEU A 872 -5.55 -16.14 29.42
CA LEU A 872 -6.44 -17.27 29.22
C LEU A 872 -7.89 -16.84 29.41
N GLY A 873 -8.77 -17.45 28.63
CA GLY A 873 -10.21 -17.16 28.68
C GLY A 873 -10.59 -15.93 27.87
N TYR A 874 -11.74 -16.01 27.25
CA TYR A 874 -12.34 -14.96 26.45
C TYR A 874 -13.64 -14.50 27.12
N ALA A 875 -13.93 -13.19 27.07
CA ALA A 875 -15.18 -12.69 27.59
C ALA A 875 -16.35 -13.35 26.86
N GLN A 876 -17.33 -13.82 27.61
CA GLN A 876 -18.59 -14.24 27.00
C GLN A 876 -19.20 -13.02 26.34
N LEU A 877 -19.31 -13.09 25.01
CA LEU A 877 -20.01 -12.07 24.26
C LEU A 877 -21.50 -12.24 24.56
N THR A 878 -22.16 -11.14 24.89
CA THR A 878 -23.61 -11.07 25.03
C THR A 878 -24.29 -11.19 23.66
N THR A 879 -23.90 -12.21 22.92
CA THR A 879 -24.49 -12.58 21.65
C THR A 879 -25.90 -13.14 21.81
N ASP A 880 -26.26 -13.50 23.04
CA ASP A 880 -27.59 -14.06 23.35
C ASP A 880 -28.73 -13.11 23.05
N GLU A 881 -28.56 -11.80 23.16
CA GLU A 881 -29.60 -10.83 22.77
C GLU A 881 -29.73 -10.64 21.24
N GLU A 882 -28.64 -10.66 20.48
CA GLU A 882 -28.70 -10.65 19.00
C GLU A 882 -29.25 -11.97 18.46
N TYR A 883 -29.07 -13.06 19.18
CA TYR A 883 -29.55 -14.39 18.85
C TYR A 883 -31.00 -14.64 19.31
N ALA A 884 -31.40 -14.17 20.47
CA ALA A 884 -32.75 -14.30 20.98
C ALA A 884 -33.81 -13.58 20.13
N THR A 885 -33.43 -12.46 19.49
CA THR A 885 -34.34 -11.73 18.58
C THR A 885 -34.63 -12.48 17.26
N ILE A 886 -33.75 -13.41 16.86
CA ILE A 886 -33.89 -14.19 15.63
C ILE A 886 -34.85 -15.37 15.84
N VAL A 887 -34.91 -15.92 17.04
CA VAL A 887 -35.74 -17.09 17.38
C VAL A 887 -37.20 -16.70 17.63
N SER A 888 -37.49 -15.44 17.91
CA SER A 888 -38.86 -14.96 18.24
C SER A 888 -39.70 -14.50 17.05
N GLU A 889 -39.14 -14.34 15.85
CA GLU A 889 -39.91 -14.08 14.65
C GLU A 889 -40.08 -15.38 13.81
N PRO A 890 -41.27 -15.93 13.66
CA PRO A 890 -41.50 -17.06 12.76
C PRO A 890 -41.15 -16.65 11.33
N PRO A 891 -40.59 -17.57 10.51
CA PRO A 891 -40.28 -17.27 9.09
C PRO A 891 -41.57 -16.80 8.41
N ALA A 892 -41.53 -15.67 7.75
CA ALA A 892 -42.61 -15.19 6.93
C ALA A 892 -43.03 -16.30 5.95
N PRO A 893 -44.37 -16.63 5.84
CA PRO A 893 -44.81 -17.72 4.98
C PRO A 893 -44.33 -17.48 3.55
N ALA A 894 -43.69 -18.48 2.98
CA ALA A 894 -43.33 -18.50 1.56
C ALA A 894 -44.60 -18.22 0.74
N THR A 895 -44.71 -17.03 0.17
CA THR A 895 -45.76 -16.71 -0.80
C THR A 895 -45.62 -17.68 -1.95
N ALA A 896 -46.58 -18.60 -2.04
CA ALA A 896 -46.74 -19.51 -3.16
C ALA A 896 -46.59 -18.69 -4.45
N ALA A 897 -45.67 -19.06 -5.31
CA ALA A 897 -45.61 -18.57 -6.67
C ALA A 897 -46.91 -18.96 -7.35
N ARG A 898 -47.77 -17.98 -7.63
CA ARG A 898 -48.87 -18.18 -8.58
C ARG A 898 -48.24 -18.54 -9.92
N ALA A 899 -48.50 -19.77 -10.32
CA ALA A 899 -48.53 -20.14 -11.73
C ALA A 899 -49.72 -19.38 -12.30
N ASP A 900 -49.42 -18.45 -13.23
CA ASP A 900 -50.33 -18.10 -14.34
C ASP A 900 -49.65 -17.01 -15.22
N GLY A 901 -49.50 -17.30 -16.54
CA GLY A 901 -49.28 -16.36 -17.64
C GLY A 901 -47.83 -16.24 -18.08
#